data_ceff233e487617d8feeccf5b34ce5f22
#
_entry.id   ceff233e487617d8feeccf5b34ce5f22
#
_cell.length_a   1.000
_cell.length_b   1.000
_cell.length_c   1.000
_cell.angle_alpha   90.00
_cell.angle_beta   90.00
_cell.angle_gamma   90.00
#
_symmetry.space_group_name_H-M   'P 1'
#
loop_
_entity.id
_entity.type
_entity.pdbx_description
1 polymer ?
#
loop_
_entity_poly.entity_id
_entity_poly.type
_entity_poly.pdbx_seq_one_letter_code
_entity_poly.pdbx_strand_id
1 'polypeptide(L)'
;MSMENAAWHSLWRMSGDKGKAYAPTTPRRVLAFAARYKSRLLVFVLFSVLSAVLAVITPVLAGRIVDEIVAQSSIRTILTIALVIAVVAVLDAVVSVVVRWFSSRLGEGIIYDLRTAVFDHVQKMPVAFFARTRTGALVSRLNNDVIGAQAAFAGTLSGLVSNSVALVLTAGVMLSTSWQVTLVALVLLPVFLLPARRYGKSVAVLRKESAELNAAMGNQMTERFSAPGATLIKLFGRPADESAHFALRAGRVRDIGVKTAMRQFFFVAMLTLVAALALALVYGLGGMYAVRGALAPGDVVVLGMLLTRLYTPLTALANARVEITSALVSFDRVFEVLDLKPLITDAPDARALGPGPVPVKFSHVSFAYPSAEKVSLASLEDVAVLDTRGGQTVLHDIDFEIPAGSTVALVGSSGAGKSTIASLLARLYDVDSGSVELAGVDVRKVTLESLRATVSMVTQDGHLFHETIGANLRLAKPDATEEEIWEALERARLKPTIQALPDGLETVVGERGYRLSGGERQRMTIARLLLAAPQVVILDEATAALDSANEAAVQAALGEALENRTALVIAHRLSTIRSADQILVVEGGRIVERGTHGELLRRAGRYAELYRTQFSQEDPIPGEGGKASGVPRPSPVSREG
;
A
#
# COMPACT_ATOMS: atom_id res chain seq x y z
N MET A 1 12.84 31.44 -9.26
CA MET A 1 11.53 31.02 -8.74
C MET A 1 11.74 29.65 -8.13
N SER A 2 11.68 29.54 -6.81
CA SER A 2 12.10 28.34 -6.07
C SER A 2 11.12 27.17 -6.27
N MET A 3 11.62 25.94 -6.24
CA MET A 3 10.83 24.68 -6.29
C MET A 3 9.71 24.62 -5.23
N GLU A 4 9.87 25.32 -4.11
CA GLU A 4 8.82 25.47 -3.08
C GLU A 4 7.55 26.15 -3.62
N ASN A 5 7.66 27.16 -4.47
CA ASN A 5 6.48 27.83 -5.05
C ASN A 5 5.73 26.94 -6.05
N ALA A 6 6.42 26.02 -6.75
CA ALA A 6 5.78 25.07 -7.65
C ALA A 6 4.98 24.01 -6.86
N ALA A 7 5.52 23.51 -5.75
CA ALA A 7 4.84 22.58 -4.85
C ALA A 7 3.61 23.23 -4.17
N TRP A 8 3.72 24.49 -3.77
CA TRP A 8 2.59 25.26 -3.24
C TRP A 8 1.49 25.50 -4.29
N HIS A 9 1.86 25.80 -5.53
CA HIS A 9 0.89 25.97 -6.63
C HIS A 9 0.24 24.67 -7.08
N SER A 10 0.89 23.52 -6.95
CA SER A 10 0.27 22.22 -7.23
C SER A 10 -0.72 21.83 -6.13
N LEU A 11 -0.39 22.03 -4.87
CA LEU A 11 -1.30 21.86 -3.73
C LEU A 11 -2.52 22.79 -3.82
N TRP A 12 -2.33 24.02 -4.32
CA TRP A 12 -3.42 24.97 -4.56
C TRP A 12 -4.29 24.61 -5.76
N ARG A 13 -3.75 23.97 -6.80
CA ARG A 13 -4.56 23.47 -7.93
C ARG A 13 -5.36 22.21 -7.56
N MET A 14 -4.83 21.33 -6.72
CA MET A 14 -5.60 20.23 -6.11
C MET A 14 -6.67 20.75 -5.13
N SER A 15 -6.48 21.93 -4.55
CA SER A 15 -7.45 22.69 -3.73
C SER A 15 -8.45 23.50 -4.56
N GLY A 16 -8.30 23.56 -5.88
CA GLY A 16 -9.10 24.36 -6.80
C GLY A 16 -10.51 23.82 -7.08
N ASP A 17 -10.80 22.60 -6.69
CA ASP A 17 -12.18 22.10 -6.65
C ASP A 17 -12.78 22.41 -5.27
N LYS A 18 -13.29 23.61 -5.16
CA LYS A 18 -13.95 24.12 -3.94
C LYS A 18 -15.18 23.26 -3.66
N GLY A 19 -15.05 22.26 -2.76
CA GLY A 19 -16.26 21.77 -2.13
C GLY A 19 -16.31 20.36 -1.58
N LYS A 20 -15.58 19.36 -2.10
CA LYS A 20 -15.74 17.99 -1.59
C LYS A 20 -14.39 17.33 -1.36
N ALA A 21 -14.20 16.84 -0.14
CA ALA A 21 -13.00 16.11 0.25
C ALA A 21 -12.93 14.68 -0.35
N TYR A 22 -13.94 14.25 -1.07
CA TYR A 22 -14.12 12.92 -1.70
C TYR A 22 -14.99 13.02 -2.96
N ALA A 23 -14.90 12.04 -3.87
CA ALA A 23 -15.68 12.01 -5.11
C ALA A 23 -17.21 11.91 -4.82
N PRO A 24 -18.07 12.57 -5.62
CA PRO A 24 -19.53 12.52 -5.43
C PRO A 24 -20.13 11.12 -5.51
N THR A 25 -19.45 10.20 -6.18
CA THR A 25 -19.86 8.80 -6.38
C THR A 25 -19.54 7.90 -5.19
N THR A 26 -18.59 8.28 -4.34
CA THR A 26 -18.08 7.48 -3.22
C THR A 26 -19.18 7.06 -2.23
N PRO A 27 -20.12 7.93 -1.79
CA PRO A 27 -21.18 7.49 -0.89
C PRO A 27 -22.06 6.39 -1.49
N ARG A 28 -22.40 6.49 -2.77
CA ARG A 28 -23.21 5.48 -3.48
C ARG A 28 -22.46 4.14 -3.59
N ARG A 29 -21.16 4.18 -3.85
CA ARG A 29 -20.31 2.98 -3.90
C ARG A 29 -20.20 2.31 -2.53
N VAL A 30 -20.02 3.10 -1.46
CA VAL A 30 -20.01 2.60 -0.08
C VAL A 30 -21.33 1.92 0.26
N LEU A 31 -22.48 2.51 -0.11
CA LEU A 31 -23.80 1.91 0.10
C LEU A 31 -23.96 0.61 -0.70
N ALA A 32 -23.50 0.58 -1.95
CA ALA A 32 -23.53 -0.63 -2.78
C ALA A 32 -22.67 -1.76 -2.18
N PHE A 33 -21.52 -1.41 -1.62
CA PHE A 33 -20.66 -2.36 -0.90
C PHE A 33 -21.33 -2.87 0.39
N ALA A 34 -21.98 -1.97 1.14
CA ALA A 34 -22.75 -2.28 2.34
C ALA A 34 -23.95 -3.20 2.06
N ALA A 35 -24.52 -3.13 0.86
CA ALA A 35 -25.69 -3.93 0.50
C ALA A 35 -25.44 -5.46 0.57
N ARG A 36 -24.17 -5.91 0.49
CA ARG A 36 -23.81 -7.31 0.77
C ARG A 36 -24.15 -7.76 2.19
N TYR A 37 -24.17 -6.83 3.13
CA TYR A 37 -24.37 -7.08 4.55
C TYR A 37 -25.78 -6.73 5.04
N LYS A 38 -26.74 -6.50 4.12
CA LYS A 38 -28.11 -6.02 4.44
C LYS A 38 -28.82 -6.81 5.53
N SER A 39 -28.72 -8.13 5.54
CA SER A 39 -29.35 -8.97 6.57
C SER A 39 -28.74 -8.77 7.94
N ARG A 40 -27.42 -8.70 8.03
CA ARG A 40 -26.70 -8.44 9.29
C ARG A 40 -26.95 -7.02 9.79
N LEU A 41 -27.02 -6.05 8.88
CA LEU A 41 -27.35 -4.67 9.20
C LEU A 41 -28.77 -4.54 9.76
N LEU A 42 -29.75 -5.25 9.17
CA LEU A 42 -31.12 -5.26 9.66
C LEU A 42 -31.21 -5.82 11.09
N VAL A 43 -30.54 -6.94 11.36
CA VAL A 43 -30.49 -7.55 12.71
C VAL A 43 -29.82 -6.59 13.68
N PHE A 44 -28.71 -5.95 13.29
CA PHE A 44 -28.04 -4.93 14.11
C PHE A 44 -28.98 -3.77 14.46
N VAL A 45 -29.72 -3.23 13.48
CA VAL A 45 -30.70 -2.14 13.71
C VAL A 45 -31.81 -2.58 14.66
N LEU A 46 -32.34 -3.79 14.47
CA LEU A 46 -33.40 -4.34 15.35
C LEU A 46 -32.93 -4.43 16.80
N PHE A 47 -31.74 -5.00 17.06
CA PHE A 47 -31.19 -5.08 18.41
C PHE A 47 -30.81 -3.69 18.97
N SER A 48 -30.40 -2.74 18.14
CA SER A 48 -30.13 -1.35 18.54
C SER A 48 -31.42 -0.66 19.00
N VAL A 49 -32.54 -0.88 18.30
CA VAL A 49 -33.85 -0.36 18.71
C VAL A 49 -34.27 -0.98 20.03
N LEU A 50 -34.11 -2.30 20.17
CA LEU A 50 -34.44 -3.00 21.40
C LEU A 50 -33.63 -2.48 22.61
N SER A 51 -32.32 -2.31 22.45
CA SER A 51 -31.45 -1.72 23.50
C SER A 51 -31.89 -0.31 23.86
N ALA A 52 -32.23 0.54 22.88
CA ALA A 52 -32.69 1.89 23.13
C ALA A 52 -34.04 1.91 23.91
N VAL A 53 -34.96 0.98 23.62
CA VAL A 53 -36.20 0.83 24.37
C VAL A 53 -35.92 0.40 25.80
N LEU A 54 -35.10 -0.61 26.04
CA LEU A 54 -34.72 -1.07 27.38
C LEU A 54 -34.02 0.03 28.18
N ALA A 55 -33.19 0.82 27.54
CA ALA A 55 -32.51 1.96 28.16
C ALA A 55 -33.48 3.04 28.64
N VAL A 56 -34.61 3.26 27.97
CA VAL A 56 -35.63 4.23 28.36
C VAL A 56 -36.59 3.69 29.45
N ILE A 57 -36.85 2.39 29.48
CA ILE A 57 -37.73 1.74 30.47
C ILE A 57 -37.21 1.92 31.90
N THR A 58 -35.88 1.81 32.11
CA THR A 58 -35.27 1.92 33.46
C THR A 58 -35.55 3.25 34.15
N PRO A 59 -35.37 4.45 33.54
CA PRO A 59 -35.77 5.74 34.13
C PRO A 59 -37.27 5.82 34.44
N VAL A 60 -38.14 5.30 33.56
CA VAL A 60 -39.59 5.33 33.74
C VAL A 60 -40.01 4.48 34.97
N LEU A 61 -39.43 3.30 35.11
CA LEU A 61 -39.67 2.45 36.27
C LEU A 61 -39.12 3.05 37.58
N ALA A 62 -37.95 3.73 37.50
CA ALA A 62 -37.40 4.44 38.66
C ALA A 62 -38.32 5.57 39.12
N GLY A 63 -38.93 6.34 38.21
CA GLY A 63 -39.93 7.34 38.54
C GLY A 63 -41.16 6.72 39.20
N ARG A 64 -41.64 5.59 38.70
CA ARG A 64 -42.76 4.87 39.34
C ARG A 64 -42.46 4.44 40.77
N ILE A 65 -41.25 4.00 41.10
CA ILE A 65 -40.82 3.71 42.46
C ILE A 65 -41.01 4.96 43.36
N VAL A 66 -40.60 6.14 42.85
CA VAL A 66 -40.74 7.39 43.62
C VAL A 66 -42.21 7.72 43.88
N ASP A 67 -43.07 7.55 42.90
CA ASP A 67 -44.51 7.80 43.06
C ASP A 67 -45.15 6.82 44.06
N GLU A 68 -44.79 5.53 44.02
CA GLU A 68 -45.25 4.52 44.97
C GLU A 68 -44.72 4.79 46.39
N ILE A 69 -43.53 5.34 46.55
CA ILE A 69 -42.99 5.76 47.85
C ILE A 69 -43.82 6.94 48.40
N VAL A 70 -44.11 7.94 47.57
CA VAL A 70 -44.90 9.11 47.97
C VAL A 70 -46.34 8.70 48.30
N ALA A 71 -46.90 7.76 47.55
CA ALA A 71 -48.22 7.20 47.80
C ALA A 71 -48.29 6.25 49.03
N GLN A 72 -47.13 6.02 49.71
CA GLN A 72 -47.05 5.07 50.86
C GLN A 72 -47.53 3.65 50.51
N SER A 73 -47.30 3.20 49.31
CA SER A 73 -47.68 1.87 48.81
C SER A 73 -46.95 0.73 49.53
N SER A 74 -47.35 -0.50 49.26
CA SER A 74 -46.79 -1.69 49.95
C SER A 74 -45.26 -1.88 49.53
N ILE A 75 -44.47 -2.30 50.52
CA ILE A 75 -43.05 -2.67 50.29
C ILE A 75 -42.93 -3.71 49.17
N ARG A 76 -43.94 -4.61 49.06
CA ARG A 76 -43.95 -5.64 48.00
C ARG A 76 -44.01 -5.03 46.59
N THR A 77 -44.79 -3.96 46.37
CA THR A 77 -44.89 -3.26 45.10
C THR A 77 -43.54 -2.65 44.72
N ILE A 78 -42.90 -1.96 45.67
CA ILE A 78 -41.58 -1.34 45.46
C ILE A 78 -40.52 -2.41 45.11
N LEU A 79 -40.48 -3.52 45.86
CA LEU A 79 -39.55 -4.62 45.60
C LEU A 79 -39.80 -5.28 44.22
N THR A 80 -41.07 -5.41 43.81
CA THR A 80 -41.43 -5.97 42.52
C THR A 80 -40.91 -5.07 41.38
N ILE A 81 -41.12 -3.75 41.46
CA ILE A 81 -40.61 -2.81 40.44
C ILE A 81 -39.08 -2.81 40.43
N ALA A 82 -38.41 -2.85 41.59
CA ALA A 82 -36.96 -2.95 41.69
C ALA A 82 -36.42 -4.24 41.03
N LEU A 83 -37.11 -5.38 41.24
CA LEU A 83 -36.75 -6.64 40.57
C LEU A 83 -36.90 -6.53 39.04
N VAL A 84 -38.01 -5.89 38.58
CA VAL A 84 -38.19 -5.64 37.12
C VAL A 84 -37.06 -4.77 36.57
N ILE A 85 -36.65 -3.71 37.27
CA ILE A 85 -35.49 -2.89 36.87
C ILE A 85 -34.25 -3.74 36.77
N ALA A 86 -33.97 -4.61 37.73
CA ALA A 86 -32.82 -5.50 37.70
C ALA A 86 -32.85 -6.45 36.49
N VAL A 87 -34.00 -7.04 36.18
CA VAL A 87 -34.20 -7.91 35.02
C VAL A 87 -33.98 -7.12 33.70
N VAL A 88 -34.57 -5.92 33.60
CA VAL A 88 -34.40 -5.04 32.43
C VAL A 88 -32.94 -4.66 32.25
N ALA A 89 -32.22 -4.35 33.33
CA ALA A 89 -30.79 -4.01 33.26
C ALA A 89 -29.94 -5.19 32.79
N VAL A 90 -30.20 -6.41 33.24
CA VAL A 90 -29.52 -7.62 32.76
C VAL A 90 -29.85 -7.85 31.29
N LEU A 91 -31.10 -7.69 30.88
CA LEU A 91 -31.51 -7.85 29.49
C LEU A 91 -30.84 -6.80 28.58
N ASP A 92 -30.78 -5.53 29.00
CA ASP A 92 -30.10 -4.46 28.27
C ASP A 92 -28.59 -4.75 28.13
N ALA A 93 -27.95 -5.25 29.20
CA ALA A 93 -26.54 -5.67 29.13
C ALA A 93 -26.31 -6.78 28.09
N VAL A 94 -27.16 -7.81 28.08
CA VAL A 94 -27.07 -8.90 27.09
C VAL A 94 -27.31 -8.39 25.68
N VAL A 95 -28.34 -7.57 25.46
CA VAL A 95 -28.66 -6.98 24.15
C VAL A 95 -27.53 -6.07 23.69
N SER A 96 -26.92 -5.27 24.56
CA SER A 96 -25.78 -4.41 24.25
C SER A 96 -24.56 -5.22 23.80
N VAL A 97 -24.27 -6.36 24.42
CA VAL A 97 -23.22 -7.29 23.98
C VAL A 97 -23.53 -7.83 22.59
N VAL A 98 -24.76 -8.21 22.32
CA VAL A 98 -25.21 -8.70 21.00
C VAL A 98 -25.05 -7.59 19.94
N VAL A 99 -25.48 -6.36 20.22
CA VAL A 99 -25.31 -5.20 19.34
C VAL A 99 -23.84 -4.98 19.04
N ARG A 100 -22.97 -5.01 20.06
CA ARG A 100 -21.53 -4.86 19.90
C ARG A 100 -20.93 -5.96 19.05
N TRP A 101 -21.34 -7.21 19.24
CA TRP A 101 -20.87 -8.35 18.46
C TRP A 101 -21.23 -8.22 16.98
N PHE A 102 -22.48 -7.85 16.64
CA PHE A 102 -22.90 -7.62 15.26
C PHE A 102 -22.14 -6.45 14.63
N SER A 103 -21.99 -5.33 15.35
CA SER A 103 -21.21 -4.16 14.90
C SER A 103 -19.76 -4.54 14.58
N SER A 104 -19.09 -5.27 15.48
CA SER A 104 -17.71 -5.71 15.27
C SER A 104 -17.60 -6.67 14.09
N ARG A 105 -18.51 -7.64 13.97
CA ARG A 105 -18.51 -8.61 12.87
C ARG A 105 -18.78 -7.97 11.51
N LEU A 106 -19.57 -6.91 11.46
CA LEU A 106 -19.78 -6.11 10.26
C LEU A 106 -18.50 -5.37 9.89
N GLY A 107 -17.88 -4.68 10.84
CA GLY A 107 -16.66 -3.92 10.60
C GLY A 107 -15.49 -4.78 10.15
N GLU A 108 -15.21 -5.88 10.87
CA GLU A 108 -14.12 -6.80 10.52
C GLU A 108 -14.36 -7.52 9.18
N GLY A 109 -15.63 -7.86 8.87
CA GLY A 109 -15.98 -8.43 7.56
C GLY A 109 -15.68 -7.48 6.40
N ILE A 110 -15.96 -6.20 6.55
CA ILE A 110 -15.68 -5.17 5.56
C ILE A 110 -14.16 -4.98 5.37
N ILE A 111 -13.38 -4.98 6.47
CA ILE A 111 -11.91 -4.95 6.36
C ILE A 111 -11.40 -6.11 5.55
N TYR A 112 -11.82 -7.32 5.90
CA TYR A 112 -11.39 -8.53 5.22
C TYR A 112 -11.66 -8.43 3.72
N ASP A 113 -12.90 -8.10 3.33
CA ASP A 113 -13.27 -7.97 1.91
C ASP A 113 -12.49 -6.88 1.18
N LEU A 114 -12.28 -5.70 1.82
CA LEU A 114 -11.52 -4.61 1.22
C LEU A 114 -10.03 -4.95 1.09
N ARG A 115 -9.42 -5.51 2.13
CA ARG A 115 -8.01 -5.89 2.10
C ARG A 115 -7.74 -6.92 1.01
N THR A 116 -8.58 -7.97 0.96
CA THR A 116 -8.44 -9.02 -0.05
C THR A 116 -8.64 -8.44 -1.45
N ALA A 117 -9.69 -7.63 -1.66
CA ALA A 117 -9.95 -7.03 -2.96
C ALA A 117 -8.82 -6.10 -3.44
N VAL A 118 -8.27 -5.26 -2.55
CA VAL A 118 -7.15 -4.37 -2.91
C VAL A 118 -5.87 -5.17 -3.15
N PHE A 119 -5.58 -6.16 -2.31
CA PHE A 119 -4.39 -7.01 -2.47
C PHE A 119 -4.43 -7.77 -3.80
N ASP A 120 -5.55 -8.44 -4.11
CA ASP A 120 -5.74 -9.17 -5.36
C ASP A 120 -5.67 -8.26 -6.58
N HIS A 121 -6.18 -7.03 -6.44
CA HIS A 121 -6.15 -6.03 -7.51
C HIS A 121 -4.72 -5.51 -7.76
N VAL A 122 -4.01 -5.16 -6.69
CA VAL A 122 -2.62 -4.67 -6.78
C VAL A 122 -1.70 -5.72 -7.39
N GLN A 123 -1.88 -7.01 -7.08
CA GLN A 123 -1.09 -8.09 -7.71
C GLN A 123 -1.27 -8.18 -9.24
N LYS A 124 -2.39 -7.69 -9.78
CA LYS A 124 -2.66 -7.66 -11.23
C LYS A 124 -2.06 -6.43 -11.92
N MET A 125 -1.50 -5.48 -11.16
CA MET A 125 -0.90 -4.28 -11.74
C MET A 125 0.39 -4.59 -12.48
N PRO A 126 0.68 -3.88 -13.58
CA PRO A 126 1.89 -4.05 -14.35
C PRO A 126 3.12 -3.56 -13.57
N VAL A 127 4.31 -4.03 -13.94
CA VAL A 127 5.59 -3.60 -13.34
C VAL A 127 5.75 -2.08 -13.39
N ALA A 128 5.23 -1.44 -14.43
CA ALA A 128 5.21 0.02 -14.57
C ALA A 128 4.56 0.76 -13.38
N PHE A 129 3.52 0.18 -12.78
CA PHE A 129 2.89 0.71 -11.57
C PHE A 129 3.84 0.69 -10.38
N PHE A 130 4.50 -0.45 -10.13
CA PHE A 130 5.42 -0.61 -8.99
C PHE A 130 6.71 0.21 -9.15
N ALA A 131 7.18 0.42 -10.38
CA ALA A 131 8.37 1.23 -10.65
C ALA A 131 8.17 2.72 -10.29
N ARG A 132 6.92 3.20 -10.29
CA ARG A 132 6.58 4.60 -9.97
C ARG A 132 5.96 4.78 -8.60
N THR A 133 5.41 3.72 -8.03
CA THR A 133 4.65 3.77 -6.76
C THR A 133 5.58 3.57 -5.57
N ARG A 134 5.50 4.47 -4.60
CA ARG A 134 6.15 4.26 -3.29
C ARG A 134 5.56 3.06 -2.58
N THR A 135 6.36 2.05 -2.32
CA THR A 135 5.94 0.87 -1.55
C THR A 135 5.32 1.25 -0.20
N GLY A 136 5.93 2.20 0.52
CA GLY A 136 5.41 2.68 1.80
C GLY A 136 4.05 3.37 1.69
N ALA A 137 3.78 4.13 0.61
CA ALA A 137 2.49 4.75 0.37
C ALA A 137 1.40 3.70 0.08
N LEU A 138 1.75 2.68 -0.70
CA LEU A 138 0.84 1.58 -1.02
C LEU A 138 0.50 0.76 0.23
N VAL A 139 1.51 0.38 1.03
CA VAL A 139 1.32 -0.33 2.31
C VAL A 139 0.49 0.49 3.28
N SER A 140 0.74 1.81 3.37
CA SER A 140 -0.07 2.72 4.19
C SER A 140 -1.53 2.75 3.75
N ARG A 141 -1.82 2.74 2.44
CA ARG A 141 -3.20 2.64 1.93
C ARG A 141 -3.86 1.32 2.28
N LEU A 142 -3.16 0.21 2.08
CA LEU A 142 -3.65 -1.12 2.42
C LEU A 142 -3.96 -1.27 3.91
N ASN A 143 -3.22 -0.60 4.77
CA ASN A 143 -3.41 -0.67 6.22
C ASN A 143 -4.28 0.47 6.75
N ASN A 144 -3.81 1.71 6.67
CA ASN A 144 -4.42 2.83 7.38
C ASN A 144 -5.75 3.29 6.77
N ASP A 145 -5.85 3.36 5.42
CA ASP A 145 -7.08 3.80 4.77
C ASP A 145 -8.17 2.72 4.86
N VAL A 146 -7.80 1.43 4.81
CA VAL A 146 -8.75 0.33 5.04
C VAL A 146 -9.24 0.32 6.49
N ILE A 147 -8.35 0.54 7.48
CA ILE A 147 -8.74 0.68 8.89
C ILE A 147 -9.62 1.93 9.08
N GLY A 148 -9.30 3.05 8.42
CA GLY A 148 -10.14 4.26 8.43
C GLY A 148 -11.53 4.01 7.88
N ALA A 149 -11.65 3.27 6.79
CA ALA A 149 -12.92 2.86 6.20
C ALA A 149 -13.73 1.95 7.15
N GLN A 150 -13.07 1.01 7.86
CA GLN A 150 -13.69 0.16 8.88
C GLN A 150 -14.24 0.96 10.05
N ALA A 151 -13.39 1.81 10.66
CA ALA A 151 -13.78 2.60 11.83
C ALA A 151 -15.07 3.40 11.57
N ALA A 152 -15.19 3.89 10.32
CA ALA A 152 -16.38 4.54 9.84
C ALA A 152 -17.62 3.66 9.79
N PHE A 153 -17.47 2.45 9.30
CA PHE A 153 -18.63 1.56 9.13
C PHE A 153 -19.06 0.92 10.46
N ALA A 154 -18.09 0.38 11.21
CA ALA A 154 -18.37 -0.28 12.49
C ALA A 154 -18.70 0.73 13.61
N GLY A 155 -18.01 1.88 13.62
CA GLY A 155 -18.22 2.92 14.64
C GLY A 155 -19.28 3.93 14.25
N THR A 156 -19.06 4.66 13.15
CA THR A 156 -19.86 5.84 12.81
C THR A 156 -21.25 5.48 12.32
N LEU A 157 -21.40 4.54 11.38
CA LEU A 157 -22.72 4.15 10.86
C LEU A 157 -23.55 3.47 11.96
N SER A 158 -22.93 2.53 12.69
CA SER A 158 -23.58 1.87 13.82
C SER A 158 -23.94 2.86 14.92
N GLY A 159 -23.03 3.77 15.26
CA GLY A 159 -23.26 4.82 16.23
C GLY A 159 -24.34 5.81 15.79
N LEU A 160 -24.38 6.17 14.50
CA LEU A 160 -25.42 7.06 13.96
C LEU A 160 -26.81 6.45 14.11
N VAL A 161 -26.98 5.18 13.76
CA VAL A 161 -28.26 4.47 13.90
C VAL A 161 -28.66 4.37 15.37
N SER A 162 -27.80 3.81 16.22
CA SER A 162 -28.10 3.61 17.64
C SER A 162 -28.37 4.92 18.37
N ASN A 163 -27.56 5.96 18.15
CA ASN A 163 -27.75 7.25 18.79
C ASN A 163 -28.98 8.00 18.26
N SER A 164 -29.32 7.88 16.97
CA SER A 164 -30.54 8.47 16.42
C SER A 164 -31.79 7.83 17.03
N VAL A 165 -31.82 6.51 17.12
CA VAL A 165 -32.93 5.78 17.76
C VAL A 165 -33.05 6.14 19.24
N ALA A 166 -31.93 6.13 19.98
CA ALA A 166 -31.91 6.52 21.38
C ALA A 166 -32.40 7.96 21.60
N LEU A 167 -31.95 8.92 20.75
CA LEU A 167 -32.37 10.29 20.81
C LEU A 167 -33.88 10.47 20.58
N VAL A 168 -34.41 9.84 19.53
CA VAL A 168 -35.85 9.93 19.18
C VAL A 168 -36.72 9.34 20.29
N LEU A 169 -36.37 8.15 20.81
CA LEU A 169 -37.12 7.50 21.88
C LEU A 169 -37.04 8.28 23.18
N THR A 170 -35.84 8.72 23.58
CA THR A 170 -35.67 9.50 24.83
C THR A 170 -36.41 10.83 24.75
N ALA A 171 -36.28 11.57 23.66
CA ALA A 171 -36.99 12.83 23.45
C ALA A 171 -38.51 12.62 23.38
N GLY A 172 -38.98 11.55 22.75
CA GLY A 172 -40.40 11.20 22.67
C GLY A 172 -41.03 10.94 24.06
N VAL A 173 -40.35 10.16 24.92
CA VAL A 173 -40.81 9.91 26.28
C VAL A 173 -40.74 11.19 27.13
N MET A 174 -39.70 11.99 27.02
CA MET A 174 -39.60 13.28 27.72
C MET A 174 -40.75 14.23 27.35
N LEU A 175 -41.07 14.33 26.05
CA LEU A 175 -42.16 15.17 25.54
C LEU A 175 -43.53 14.64 25.99
N SER A 176 -43.75 13.34 26.07
CA SER A 176 -44.99 12.75 26.57
C SER A 176 -45.16 12.91 28.06
N THR A 177 -44.06 12.95 28.85
CA THR A 177 -44.11 13.20 30.31
C THR A 177 -44.39 14.67 30.61
N SER A 178 -43.62 15.61 30.02
CA SER A 178 -43.87 17.04 30.16
C SER A 178 -43.24 17.80 28.99
N TRP A 179 -44.05 18.27 28.05
CA TRP A 179 -43.54 19.01 26.89
C TRP A 179 -42.97 20.39 27.28
N GLN A 180 -43.52 21.04 28.36
CA GLN A 180 -43.04 22.34 28.80
C GLN A 180 -41.60 22.26 29.34
N VAL A 181 -41.36 21.34 30.29
CA VAL A 181 -40.03 21.13 30.90
C VAL A 181 -39.04 20.66 29.86
N THR A 182 -39.46 19.77 28.97
CA THR A 182 -38.62 19.23 27.89
C THR A 182 -38.23 20.34 26.90
N LEU A 183 -39.16 21.23 26.51
CA LEU A 183 -38.89 22.29 25.57
C LEU A 183 -37.88 23.31 26.15
N VAL A 184 -38.04 23.68 27.44
CA VAL A 184 -37.09 24.55 28.14
C VAL A 184 -35.69 23.90 28.20
N ALA A 185 -35.59 22.61 28.49
CA ALA A 185 -34.33 21.90 28.48
C ALA A 185 -33.69 21.83 27.07
N LEU A 186 -34.53 21.68 26.03
CA LEU A 186 -34.09 21.68 24.64
C LEU A 186 -33.61 23.07 24.15
N VAL A 187 -34.10 24.19 24.70
CA VAL A 187 -33.62 25.54 24.39
C VAL A 187 -32.15 25.70 24.75
N LEU A 188 -31.61 24.93 25.69
CA LEU A 188 -30.18 24.94 26.01
C LEU A 188 -29.32 24.23 24.95
N LEU A 189 -29.93 23.43 24.04
CA LEU A 189 -29.22 22.71 22.98
C LEU A 189 -28.41 23.62 22.03
N PRO A 190 -28.91 24.77 21.52
CA PRO A 190 -28.11 25.71 20.71
C PRO A 190 -26.87 26.24 21.43
N VAL A 191 -26.98 26.47 22.75
CA VAL A 191 -25.85 26.89 23.60
C VAL A 191 -24.75 25.79 23.59
N PHE A 192 -25.16 24.58 23.40
CA PHE A 192 -24.29 23.41 23.28
C PHE A 192 -23.60 23.28 21.91
N LEU A 193 -24.35 23.49 20.82
CA LEU A 193 -23.89 23.24 19.46
C LEU A 193 -22.96 24.33 18.92
N LEU A 194 -23.13 25.58 19.35
CA LEU A 194 -22.33 26.71 18.85
C LEU A 194 -20.84 26.61 19.23
N PRO A 195 -20.47 26.34 20.51
CA PRO A 195 -19.08 26.14 20.89
C PRO A 195 -18.49 24.87 20.23
N ALA A 196 -19.27 23.81 20.05
CA ALA A 196 -18.81 22.57 19.43
C ALA A 196 -18.28 22.79 18.00
N ARG A 197 -18.94 23.60 17.19
CA ARG A 197 -18.51 23.92 15.81
C ARG A 197 -17.19 24.70 15.77
N ARG A 198 -17.00 25.68 16.65
CA ARG A 198 -15.74 26.45 16.74
C ARG A 198 -14.60 25.58 17.25
N TYR A 199 -14.86 24.76 18.27
CA TYR A 199 -13.93 23.80 18.82
C TYR A 199 -13.46 22.82 17.73
N GLY A 200 -14.38 22.19 17.00
CA GLY A 200 -14.06 21.23 15.95
C GLY A 200 -13.13 21.80 14.87
N LYS A 201 -13.42 23.01 14.36
CA LYS A 201 -12.56 23.70 13.39
C LYS A 201 -11.17 23.97 13.95
N SER A 202 -11.08 24.46 15.20
CA SER A 202 -9.82 24.80 15.84
C SER A 202 -8.93 23.58 16.10
N VAL A 203 -9.52 22.46 16.51
CA VAL A 203 -8.79 21.20 16.73
C VAL A 203 -8.38 20.56 15.41
N ALA A 204 -9.20 20.67 14.35
CA ALA A 204 -8.88 20.15 13.03
C ALA A 204 -7.59 20.76 12.45
N VAL A 205 -7.42 22.09 12.59
CA VAL A 205 -6.19 22.79 12.16
C VAL A 205 -4.97 22.28 12.93
N LEU A 206 -5.06 22.16 14.26
CA LEU A 206 -3.96 21.66 15.08
C LEU A 206 -3.60 20.22 14.78
N ARG A 207 -4.60 19.35 14.55
CA ARG A 207 -4.38 17.95 14.16
C ARG A 207 -3.69 17.84 12.82
N LYS A 208 -4.05 18.70 11.84
CA LYS A 208 -3.40 18.75 10.54
C LYS A 208 -1.92 19.12 10.69
N GLU A 209 -1.61 20.23 11.41
CA GLU A 209 -0.23 20.65 11.68
C GLU A 209 0.57 19.55 12.38
N SER A 210 -0.01 18.88 13.39
CA SER A 210 0.63 17.76 14.08
C SER A 210 0.90 16.58 13.16
N ALA A 211 -0.02 16.25 12.26
CA ALA A 211 0.15 15.17 11.29
C ALA A 211 1.29 15.46 10.30
N GLU A 212 1.38 16.69 9.79
CA GLU A 212 2.45 17.14 8.89
C GLU A 212 3.83 17.06 9.57
N LEU A 213 3.93 17.52 10.83
CA LEU A 213 5.17 17.44 11.61
C LEU A 213 5.56 15.98 11.92
N ASN A 214 4.60 15.13 12.28
CA ASN A 214 4.85 13.71 12.52
C ASN A 214 5.31 12.99 11.24
N ALA A 215 4.72 13.32 10.09
CA ALA A 215 5.16 12.79 8.80
C ALA A 215 6.59 13.23 8.46
N ALA A 216 6.92 14.52 8.70
CA ALA A 216 8.28 15.03 8.49
C ALA A 216 9.31 14.35 9.41
N MET A 217 8.97 14.12 10.68
CA MET A 217 9.83 13.37 11.61
C MET A 217 9.95 11.91 11.20
N GLY A 218 8.87 11.27 10.78
CA GLY A 218 8.87 9.89 10.28
C GLY A 218 9.77 9.72 9.07
N ASN A 219 9.68 10.62 8.10
CA ASN A 219 10.55 10.63 6.91
C ASN A 219 12.02 10.82 7.31
N GLN A 220 12.31 11.76 8.21
CA GLN A 220 13.67 11.99 8.72
C GLN A 220 14.22 10.72 9.38
N MET A 221 13.45 10.05 10.24
CA MET A 221 13.88 8.81 10.90
C MET A 221 14.12 7.69 9.87
N THR A 222 13.21 7.49 8.93
CA THR A 222 13.35 6.44 7.90
C THR A 222 14.59 6.65 7.05
N GLU A 223 14.87 7.89 6.65
CA GLU A 223 16.04 8.23 5.85
C GLU A 223 17.34 8.09 6.65
N ARG A 224 17.38 8.63 7.88
CA ARG A 224 18.59 8.65 8.71
C ARG A 224 18.94 7.31 9.34
N PHE A 225 17.95 6.47 9.64
CA PHE A 225 18.16 5.15 10.26
C PHE A 225 18.33 4.03 9.24
N SER A 226 18.25 4.33 7.94
CA SER A 226 18.68 3.40 6.90
C SER A 226 20.21 3.19 6.96
N ALA A 227 20.72 2.02 6.57
CA ALA A 227 22.15 1.75 6.60
C ALA A 227 22.96 2.79 5.78
N PRO A 228 22.56 3.20 4.56
CA PRO A 228 23.23 4.29 3.82
C PRO A 228 23.14 5.63 4.54
N GLY A 229 21.97 6.00 5.09
CA GLY A 229 21.78 7.25 5.82
C GLY A 229 22.61 7.32 7.08
N ALA A 230 22.63 6.25 7.88
CA ALA A 230 23.45 6.14 9.07
C ALA A 230 24.95 6.25 8.73
N THR A 231 25.39 5.63 7.62
CA THR A 231 26.77 5.74 7.15
C THR A 231 27.13 7.18 6.80
N LEU A 232 26.26 7.90 6.06
CA LEU A 232 26.47 9.30 5.72
C LEU A 232 26.58 10.19 6.95
N ILE A 233 25.68 10.00 7.95
CA ILE A 233 25.73 10.75 9.21
C ILE A 233 27.03 10.47 9.98
N LYS A 234 27.48 9.22 10.00
CA LYS A 234 28.74 8.83 10.68
C LYS A 234 29.97 9.42 10.00
N LEU A 235 29.96 9.52 8.65
CA LEU A 235 31.11 10.02 7.89
C LEU A 235 31.15 11.56 7.81
N PHE A 236 29.99 12.19 7.61
CA PHE A 236 29.91 13.62 7.26
C PHE A 236 28.95 14.42 8.13
N GLY A 237 28.07 13.76 8.90
CA GLY A 237 27.01 14.41 9.67
C GLY A 237 27.50 14.95 11.01
N ARG A 238 26.69 15.84 11.58
CA ARG A 238 26.81 16.35 12.93
C ARG A 238 25.63 15.86 13.76
N PRO A 239 25.76 14.81 14.57
CA PRO A 239 24.66 14.24 15.34
C PRO A 239 23.92 15.24 16.23
N ALA A 240 24.64 16.25 16.76
CA ALA A 240 24.04 17.31 17.57
C ALA A 240 23.05 18.17 16.79
N ASP A 241 23.38 18.53 15.55
CA ASP A 241 22.51 19.35 14.68
C ASP A 241 21.26 18.57 14.26
N GLU A 242 21.43 17.29 13.89
CA GLU A 242 20.31 16.38 13.58
C GLU A 242 19.35 16.23 14.76
N SER A 243 19.92 16.04 15.98
CA SER A 243 19.15 15.96 17.21
C SER A 243 18.40 17.27 17.52
N ALA A 244 19.04 18.41 17.32
CA ALA A 244 18.42 19.72 17.53
C ALA A 244 17.26 19.97 16.56
N HIS A 245 17.42 19.65 15.29
CA HIS A 245 16.35 19.75 14.28
C HIS A 245 15.15 18.84 14.59
N PHE A 246 15.42 17.62 15.03
CA PHE A 246 14.36 16.69 15.45
C PHE A 246 13.65 17.20 16.70
N ALA A 247 14.40 17.65 17.72
CA ALA A 247 13.87 18.18 18.97
C ALA A 247 12.96 19.40 18.75
N LEU A 248 13.27 20.25 17.79
CA LEU A 248 12.46 21.43 17.43
C LEU A 248 11.08 21.02 16.93
N ARG A 249 11.01 20.01 16.02
CA ARG A 249 9.74 19.47 15.51
C ARG A 249 8.95 18.74 16.59
N ALA A 250 9.63 17.88 17.37
CA ALA A 250 9.03 17.16 18.48
C ALA A 250 8.47 18.11 19.57
N GLY A 251 9.21 19.21 19.88
CA GLY A 251 8.75 20.26 20.77
C GLY A 251 7.47 20.93 20.26
N ARG A 252 7.38 21.21 18.95
CA ARG A 252 6.16 21.78 18.35
C ARG A 252 4.97 20.81 18.44
N VAL A 253 5.19 19.50 18.18
CA VAL A 253 4.14 18.47 18.32
C VAL A 253 3.65 18.39 19.77
N ARG A 254 4.57 18.42 20.76
CA ARG A 254 4.21 18.50 22.19
C ARG A 254 3.30 19.69 22.46
N ASP A 255 3.69 20.90 22.02
CA ASP A 255 2.93 22.12 22.28
C ASP A 255 1.53 22.09 21.63
N ILE A 256 1.42 21.53 20.43
CA ILE A 256 0.14 21.25 19.77
C ILE A 256 -0.67 20.24 20.58
N GLY A 257 -0.05 19.18 21.08
CA GLY A 257 -0.69 18.17 21.93
C GLY A 257 -1.30 18.78 23.18
N VAL A 258 -0.53 19.61 23.91
CA VAL A 258 -1.01 20.32 25.10
C VAL A 258 -2.18 21.26 24.75
N LYS A 259 -2.06 22.07 23.68
CA LYS A 259 -3.15 22.96 23.24
C LYS A 259 -4.40 22.19 22.87
N THR A 260 -4.27 21.06 22.20
CA THR A 260 -5.41 20.21 21.81
C THR A 260 -6.08 19.61 23.04
N ALA A 261 -5.30 19.05 23.97
CA ALA A 261 -5.81 18.47 25.21
C ALA A 261 -6.54 19.53 26.07
N MET A 262 -5.96 20.71 26.23
CA MET A 262 -6.60 21.79 26.99
C MET A 262 -7.90 22.27 26.35
N ARG A 263 -7.93 22.43 25.02
CA ARG A 263 -9.18 22.77 24.32
C ARG A 263 -10.24 21.70 24.46
N GLN A 264 -9.83 20.42 24.38
CA GLN A 264 -10.73 19.28 24.57
C GLN A 264 -11.30 19.26 25.98
N PHE A 265 -10.45 19.43 26.99
CA PHE A 265 -10.88 19.48 28.38
C PHE A 265 -11.86 20.63 28.64
N PHE A 266 -11.51 21.85 28.17
CA PHE A 266 -12.39 23.01 28.28
C PHE A 266 -13.75 22.79 27.62
N PHE A 267 -13.77 22.17 26.43
CA PHE A 267 -15.00 21.83 25.74
C PHE A 267 -15.85 20.83 26.55
N VAL A 268 -15.24 19.75 27.06
CA VAL A 268 -15.95 18.77 27.90
C VAL A 268 -16.46 19.43 29.19
N ALA A 269 -15.65 20.26 29.85
CA ALA A 269 -16.07 20.99 31.05
C ALA A 269 -17.28 21.91 30.80
N MET A 270 -17.28 22.63 29.67
CA MET A 270 -18.44 23.44 29.25
C MET A 270 -19.68 22.59 29.02
N LEU A 271 -19.52 21.43 28.38
CA LEU A 271 -20.63 20.50 28.17
C LEU A 271 -21.21 19.99 29.50
N THR A 272 -20.34 19.60 30.41
CA THR A 272 -20.74 19.13 31.75
C THR A 272 -21.46 20.24 32.53
N LEU A 273 -20.97 21.48 32.45
CA LEU A 273 -21.62 22.64 33.09
C LEU A 273 -23.03 22.86 32.51
N VAL A 274 -23.18 22.88 31.18
CA VAL A 274 -24.49 23.07 30.54
C VAL A 274 -25.45 21.95 30.92
N ALA A 275 -24.96 20.69 30.99
CA ALA A 275 -25.74 19.53 31.44
C ALA A 275 -26.22 19.68 32.89
N ALA A 276 -25.33 20.14 33.79
CA ALA A 276 -25.68 20.37 35.19
C ALA A 276 -26.71 21.52 35.35
N LEU A 277 -26.56 22.61 34.59
CA LEU A 277 -27.54 23.71 34.58
C LEU A 277 -28.88 23.28 34.03
N ALA A 278 -28.91 22.46 32.97
CA ALA A 278 -30.14 21.89 32.43
C ALA A 278 -30.82 20.95 33.43
N LEU A 279 -30.07 20.13 34.15
CA LEU A 279 -30.58 19.25 35.19
C LEU A 279 -31.15 20.07 36.37
N ALA A 280 -30.46 21.13 36.84
CA ALA A 280 -30.94 22.03 37.86
C ALA A 280 -32.26 22.68 37.44
N LEU A 281 -32.38 23.09 36.19
CA LEU A 281 -33.59 23.69 35.63
C LEU A 281 -34.74 22.69 35.53
N VAL A 282 -34.49 21.43 35.13
CA VAL A 282 -35.50 20.37 35.11
C VAL A 282 -36.00 20.06 36.52
N TYR A 283 -35.12 19.95 37.51
CA TYR A 283 -35.53 19.76 38.89
C TYR A 283 -36.25 20.97 39.49
N GLY A 284 -35.80 22.19 39.18
CA GLY A 284 -36.44 23.41 39.67
C GLY A 284 -37.83 23.64 39.09
N LEU A 285 -37.97 23.62 37.76
CA LEU A 285 -39.26 23.76 37.07
C LEU A 285 -40.18 22.55 37.30
N GLY A 286 -39.63 21.34 37.15
CA GLY A 286 -40.37 20.10 37.36
C GLY A 286 -40.88 19.99 38.78
N GLY A 287 -40.03 20.32 39.77
CA GLY A 287 -40.44 20.39 41.20
C GLY A 287 -41.52 21.44 41.45
N MET A 288 -41.45 22.61 40.85
CA MET A 288 -42.51 23.62 40.94
C MET A 288 -43.84 23.11 40.35
N TYR A 289 -43.82 22.43 39.22
CA TYR A 289 -45.03 21.80 38.63
C TYR A 289 -45.54 20.66 39.49
N ALA A 290 -44.67 19.88 40.12
CA ALA A 290 -45.02 18.79 41.01
C ALA A 290 -45.73 19.31 42.28
N VAL A 291 -45.20 20.37 42.93
CA VAL A 291 -45.84 21.02 44.09
C VAL A 291 -47.22 21.62 43.73
N ARG A 292 -47.41 22.07 42.50
CA ARG A 292 -48.72 22.55 41.99
C ARG A 292 -49.66 21.39 41.57
N GLY A 293 -49.26 20.17 41.68
CA GLY A 293 -50.08 18.99 41.30
C GLY A 293 -50.23 18.76 39.79
N ALA A 294 -49.40 19.48 38.98
CA ALA A 294 -49.43 19.36 37.52
C ALA A 294 -48.53 18.23 36.97
N LEU A 295 -47.61 17.72 37.78
CA LEU A 295 -46.73 16.57 37.49
C LEU A 295 -46.65 15.65 38.71
N ALA A 296 -46.43 14.34 38.49
CA ALA A 296 -46.10 13.43 39.59
C ALA A 296 -44.61 13.65 40.02
N PRO A 297 -44.29 13.47 41.32
CA PRO A 297 -42.90 13.56 41.79
C PRO A 297 -41.94 12.61 41.04
N GLY A 298 -42.40 11.42 40.67
CA GLY A 298 -41.66 10.46 39.88
C GLY A 298 -41.37 10.93 38.46
N ASP A 299 -42.26 11.72 37.84
CA ASP A 299 -42.05 12.30 36.53
C ASP A 299 -40.86 13.25 36.51
N VAL A 300 -40.60 13.99 37.58
CA VAL A 300 -39.43 14.88 37.71
C VAL A 300 -38.15 14.06 37.72
N VAL A 301 -38.13 12.92 38.37
CA VAL A 301 -37.01 11.99 38.40
C VAL A 301 -36.77 11.39 37.00
N VAL A 302 -37.86 10.95 36.33
CA VAL A 302 -37.82 10.44 34.96
C VAL A 302 -37.18 11.46 34.02
N LEU A 303 -37.66 12.70 34.05
CA LEU A 303 -37.14 13.77 33.19
C LEU A 303 -35.65 14.07 33.46
N GLY A 304 -35.22 14.09 34.72
CA GLY A 304 -33.81 14.26 35.09
C GLY A 304 -32.91 13.13 34.59
N MET A 305 -33.35 11.86 34.78
CA MET A 305 -32.60 10.70 34.30
C MET A 305 -32.57 10.60 32.79
N LEU A 306 -33.64 10.90 32.07
CA LEU A 306 -33.69 10.89 30.62
C LEU A 306 -32.86 12.04 30.02
N LEU A 307 -32.86 13.21 30.66
CA LEU A 307 -32.02 14.34 30.23
C LEU A 307 -30.54 13.98 30.26
N THR A 308 -30.05 13.33 31.31
CA THR A 308 -28.64 12.89 31.38
C THR A 308 -28.29 11.89 30.27
N ARG A 309 -29.22 11.01 29.90
CA ARG A 309 -29.05 10.06 28.80
C ARG A 309 -29.11 10.69 27.40
N LEU A 310 -29.73 11.86 27.25
CA LEU A 310 -29.89 12.55 25.97
C LEU A 310 -28.57 13.19 25.47
N TYR A 311 -27.66 13.54 26.38
CA TYR A 311 -26.41 14.21 26.01
C TYR A 311 -25.45 13.32 25.23
N THR A 312 -25.33 12.03 25.54
CA THR A 312 -24.44 11.11 24.86
C THR A 312 -24.78 10.94 23.37
N PRO A 313 -26.04 10.63 22.98
CA PRO A 313 -26.44 10.62 21.58
C PRO A 313 -26.22 11.94 20.86
N LEU A 314 -26.50 13.07 21.51
CA LEU A 314 -26.34 14.38 20.90
C LEU A 314 -24.87 14.69 20.56
N THR A 315 -23.96 14.41 21.48
CA THR A 315 -22.51 14.61 21.23
C THR A 315 -21.99 13.67 20.15
N ALA A 316 -22.42 12.42 20.14
CA ALA A 316 -22.07 11.46 19.11
C ALA A 316 -22.55 11.91 17.72
N LEU A 317 -23.82 12.37 17.60
CA LEU A 317 -24.36 12.87 16.34
C LEU A 317 -23.68 14.17 15.87
N ALA A 318 -23.29 15.06 16.80
CA ALA A 318 -22.53 16.27 16.48
C ALA A 318 -21.16 15.95 15.85
N ASN A 319 -20.49 14.87 16.30
CA ASN A 319 -19.21 14.41 15.79
C ASN A 319 -19.34 13.56 14.51
N ALA A 320 -20.49 12.94 14.28
CA ALA A 320 -20.72 11.99 13.19
C ALA A 320 -20.38 12.59 11.80
N ARG A 321 -20.61 13.89 11.58
CA ARG A 321 -20.27 14.54 10.33
C ARG A 321 -18.77 14.48 10.01
N VAL A 322 -17.92 14.70 11.00
CA VAL A 322 -16.45 14.66 10.81
C VAL A 322 -16.02 13.23 10.57
N GLU A 323 -16.55 12.29 11.34
CA GLU A 323 -16.25 10.86 11.19
C GLU A 323 -16.69 10.34 9.83
N ILE A 324 -17.91 10.65 9.38
CA ILE A 324 -18.42 10.27 8.05
C ILE A 324 -17.54 10.84 6.94
N THR A 325 -17.14 12.12 7.04
CA THR A 325 -16.27 12.73 6.04
C THR A 325 -14.91 12.05 5.99
N SER A 326 -14.29 11.80 7.14
CA SER A 326 -13.01 11.08 7.24
C SER A 326 -13.10 9.69 6.63
N ALA A 327 -14.18 9.01 6.91
CA ALA A 327 -14.51 7.72 6.38
C ALA A 327 -14.61 7.69 4.86
N LEU A 328 -15.39 8.61 4.32
CA LEU A 328 -15.58 8.72 2.87
C LEU A 328 -14.27 9.04 2.15
N VAL A 329 -13.39 9.84 2.76
CA VAL A 329 -12.04 10.09 2.24
C VAL A 329 -11.21 8.80 2.23
N SER A 330 -11.26 7.99 3.29
CA SER A 330 -10.54 6.70 3.33
C SER A 330 -11.07 5.72 2.27
N PHE A 331 -12.40 5.61 2.12
CA PHE A 331 -13.01 4.82 1.05
C PHE A 331 -12.61 5.31 -0.34
N ASP A 332 -12.63 6.63 -0.57
CA ASP A 332 -12.28 7.24 -1.84
C ASP A 332 -10.87 6.86 -2.27
N ARG A 333 -9.92 6.96 -1.36
CA ARG A 333 -8.54 6.54 -1.59
C ARG A 333 -8.38 5.05 -1.88
N VAL A 334 -9.16 4.19 -1.23
CA VAL A 334 -9.17 2.74 -1.51
C VAL A 334 -9.75 2.48 -2.90
N PHE A 335 -10.84 3.17 -3.25
CA PHE A 335 -11.46 3.04 -4.57
C PHE A 335 -10.60 3.59 -5.69
N GLU A 336 -9.81 4.65 -5.47
CA GLU A 336 -8.83 5.13 -6.44
C GLU A 336 -7.86 4.01 -6.88
N VAL A 337 -7.41 3.17 -5.94
CA VAL A 337 -6.54 2.03 -6.27
C VAL A 337 -7.31 0.96 -7.03
N LEU A 338 -8.53 0.63 -6.59
CA LEU A 338 -9.36 -0.40 -7.24
C LEU A 338 -9.86 0.01 -8.64
N ASP A 339 -9.88 1.30 -8.95
CA ASP A 339 -10.31 1.84 -10.26
C ASP A 339 -9.17 1.87 -11.30
N LEU A 340 -7.92 1.72 -10.87
CA LEU A 340 -6.79 1.59 -11.78
C LEU A 340 -6.95 0.33 -12.62
N LYS A 341 -6.96 0.49 -13.94
CA LYS A 341 -7.07 -0.66 -14.84
C LYS A 341 -5.70 -1.29 -15.06
N PRO A 342 -5.53 -2.61 -14.84
CA PRO A 342 -4.32 -3.30 -15.25
C PRO A 342 -4.13 -3.15 -16.76
N LEU A 343 -2.95 -2.65 -17.19
CA LEU A 343 -2.65 -2.46 -18.61
C LEU A 343 -2.38 -3.78 -19.34
N ILE A 344 -1.92 -4.80 -18.61
CA ILE A 344 -1.56 -6.10 -19.14
C ILE A 344 -2.56 -7.12 -18.59
N THR A 345 -3.37 -7.67 -19.48
CA THR A 345 -4.39 -8.68 -19.17
C THR A 345 -4.44 -9.69 -20.31
N ASP A 346 -5.02 -10.86 -20.04
CA ASP A 346 -5.28 -11.81 -21.10
C ASP A 346 -6.33 -11.26 -22.07
N ALA A 347 -6.03 -11.34 -23.37
CA ALA A 347 -7.01 -11.03 -24.40
C ALA A 347 -8.14 -12.08 -24.37
N PRO A 348 -9.38 -11.72 -24.79
CA PRO A 348 -10.48 -12.68 -24.82
C PRO A 348 -10.22 -13.91 -25.71
N ASP A 349 -9.35 -13.76 -26.71
CA ASP A 349 -8.91 -14.79 -27.65
C ASP A 349 -7.50 -15.36 -27.32
N ALA A 350 -6.98 -15.06 -26.12
CA ALA A 350 -5.68 -15.57 -25.69
C ALA A 350 -5.70 -17.09 -25.59
N ARG A 351 -4.60 -17.70 -26.06
CA ARG A 351 -4.40 -19.16 -26.06
C ARG A 351 -3.07 -19.55 -25.44
N ALA A 352 -2.98 -20.76 -24.92
CA ALA A 352 -1.72 -21.33 -24.49
C ALA A 352 -0.82 -21.64 -25.71
N LEU A 353 0.49 -21.49 -25.52
CA LEU A 353 1.47 -21.96 -26.53
C LEU A 353 1.50 -23.48 -26.54
N GLY A 354 1.62 -24.04 -27.73
CA GLY A 354 1.81 -25.49 -27.89
C GLY A 354 3.20 -25.94 -27.45
N PRO A 355 3.38 -27.26 -27.17
CA PRO A 355 4.69 -27.80 -26.92
C PRO A 355 5.55 -27.77 -28.21
N GLY A 356 6.85 -27.54 -28.07
CA GLY A 356 7.80 -27.53 -29.18
C GLY A 356 8.80 -26.40 -29.12
N PRO A 357 9.71 -26.33 -30.11
CA PRO A 357 10.70 -25.24 -30.18
C PRO A 357 10.04 -23.89 -30.30
N VAL A 358 10.51 -22.91 -29.53
CA VAL A 358 9.95 -21.56 -29.48
C VAL A 358 10.95 -20.56 -30.09
N PRO A 359 10.87 -20.27 -31.40
CA PRO A 359 11.55 -19.13 -31.97
C PRO A 359 10.91 -17.82 -31.47
N VAL A 360 11.72 -16.77 -31.39
CA VAL A 360 11.31 -15.42 -30.98
C VAL A 360 11.44 -14.50 -32.17
N LYS A 361 10.42 -13.66 -32.43
CA LYS A 361 10.47 -12.68 -33.51
C LYS A 361 9.96 -11.32 -33.01
N PHE A 362 10.72 -10.29 -33.30
CA PHE A 362 10.34 -8.89 -33.19
C PHE A 362 10.07 -8.36 -34.60
N SER A 363 8.88 -7.86 -34.87
CA SER A 363 8.46 -7.35 -36.17
C SER A 363 8.11 -5.87 -36.06
N HIS A 364 9.00 -4.99 -36.55
CA HIS A 364 8.81 -3.54 -36.63
C HIS A 364 8.35 -2.90 -35.30
N VAL A 365 8.96 -3.30 -34.19
CA VAL A 365 8.55 -2.89 -32.84
C VAL A 365 9.01 -1.49 -32.51
N SER A 366 8.05 -0.62 -32.15
CA SER A 366 8.32 0.66 -31.50
C SER A 366 7.64 0.73 -30.14
N PHE A 367 8.31 1.38 -29.20
CA PHE A 367 7.85 1.41 -27.81
C PHE A 367 8.26 2.70 -27.07
N ALA A 368 7.33 3.22 -26.27
CA ALA A 368 7.52 4.26 -25.28
C ALA A 368 6.99 3.80 -23.91
N TYR A 369 7.72 4.14 -22.85
CA TYR A 369 7.20 3.85 -21.51
C TYR A 369 5.89 4.62 -21.25
N PRO A 370 4.87 3.97 -20.68
CA PRO A 370 3.59 4.61 -20.45
C PRO A 370 3.72 5.85 -19.56
N SER A 371 2.89 6.87 -19.85
CA SER A 371 2.83 8.08 -19.01
C SER A 371 2.32 7.75 -17.61
N ALA A 372 2.71 8.57 -16.64
CA ALA A 372 2.29 8.40 -15.25
C ALA A 372 0.76 8.37 -15.09
N GLU A 373 0.03 9.17 -15.88
CA GLU A 373 -1.45 9.21 -15.86
C GLU A 373 -2.11 7.86 -16.16
N LYS A 374 -1.44 6.99 -16.92
CA LYS A 374 -1.97 5.65 -17.30
C LYS A 374 -1.66 4.57 -16.27
N VAL A 375 -0.61 4.73 -15.46
CA VAL A 375 -0.06 3.66 -14.62
C VAL A 375 0.05 3.98 -13.15
N SER A 376 -0.11 5.25 -12.74
CA SER A 376 0.09 5.66 -11.35
C SER A 376 -0.95 6.68 -10.89
N LEU A 377 -1.03 6.86 -9.60
CA LEU A 377 -1.80 7.91 -8.95
C LEU A 377 -0.83 8.93 -8.35
N ALA A 378 -1.07 10.22 -8.58
CA ALA A 378 -0.23 11.30 -8.02
C ALA A 378 -0.03 11.17 -6.50
N SER A 379 -1.03 10.65 -5.80
CA SER A 379 -1.01 10.42 -4.36
C SER A 379 -0.11 9.26 -3.92
N LEU A 380 0.38 8.44 -4.84
CA LEU A 380 1.28 7.30 -4.61
C LEU A 380 2.70 7.54 -5.13
N GLU A 381 2.95 8.63 -5.86
CA GLU A 381 4.27 8.95 -6.42
C GLU A 381 5.18 9.67 -5.41
N ASP A 382 6.50 9.65 -5.70
CA ASP A 382 7.53 10.20 -4.82
C ASP A 382 7.39 11.70 -4.58
N VAL A 383 6.93 12.45 -5.56
CA VAL A 383 6.85 13.92 -5.52
C VAL A 383 5.41 14.42 -5.39
N ALA A 384 4.42 13.51 -5.27
CA ALA A 384 2.98 13.81 -5.30
C ALA A 384 2.55 14.67 -6.52
N VAL A 385 3.35 14.64 -7.58
CA VAL A 385 3.10 15.28 -8.87
C VAL A 385 3.38 14.23 -9.94
N LEU A 386 2.42 14.00 -10.82
CA LEU A 386 2.61 13.08 -11.94
C LEU A 386 3.75 13.60 -12.83
N ASP A 387 4.78 12.77 -13.00
CA ASP A 387 5.87 13.07 -13.93
C ASP A 387 5.35 12.96 -15.37
N THR A 388 5.18 14.09 -16.03
CA THR A 388 4.68 14.15 -17.41
C THR A 388 5.71 13.76 -18.47
N ARG A 389 6.96 13.44 -18.08
CA ARG A 389 8.05 13.05 -19.00
C ARG A 389 7.92 11.63 -19.58
N GLY A 390 6.76 10.94 -19.39
CA GLY A 390 6.43 9.68 -20.07
C GLY A 390 6.05 9.92 -21.55
N GLY A 391 6.17 8.88 -22.38
CA GLY A 391 5.72 8.91 -23.77
C GLY A 391 6.81 9.22 -24.81
N GLN A 392 8.07 9.43 -24.40
CA GLN A 392 9.17 9.46 -25.37
C GLN A 392 9.45 8.05 -25.87
N THR A 393 9.48 7.90 -27.19
CA THR A 393 9.80 6.63 -27.83
C THR A 393 11.25 6.23 -27.51
N VAL A 394 11.41 5.04 -26.94
CA VAL A 394 12.71 4.47 -26.54
C VAL A 394 13.21 3.47 -27.56
N LEU A 395 12.30 2.75 -28.22
CA LEU A 395 12.63 1.79 -29.28
C LEU A 395 11.96 2.22 -30.58
N HIS A 396 12.73 2.18 -31.68
CA HIS A 396 12.32 2.64 -32.98
C HIS A 396 12.54 1.54 -34.01
N ASP A 397 11.48 0.91 -34.50
CA ASP A 397 11.51 -0.03 -35.63
C ASP A 397 12.49 -1.20 -35.38
N ILE A 398 12.37 -1.85 -34.24
CA ILE A 398 13.16 -3.03 -33.88
C ILE A 398 12.62 -4.24 -34.63
N ASP A 399 13.50 -4.83 -35.45
CA ASP A 399 13.19 -6.00 -36.28
C ASP A 399 14.33 -7.03 -36.20
N PHE A 400 14.06 -8.22 -35.66
CA PHE A 400 14.99 -9.34 -35.62
C PHE A 400 14.30 -10.65 -35.25
N GLU A 401 14.98 -11.78 -35.47
CA GLU A 401 14.50 -13.13 -35.13
C GLU A 401 15.59 -13.90 -34.38
N ILE A 402 15.16 -14.70 -33.39
CA ILE A 402 15.99 -15.66 -32.69
C ILE A 402 15.47 -17.06 -33.08
N PRO A 403 16.23 -17.82 -33.86
CA PRO A 403 15.86 -19.20 -34.15
C PRO A 403 15.76 -20.03 -32.87
N ALA A 404 14.88 -21.03 -32.87
CA ALA A 404 14.75 -21.91 -31.73
C ALA A 404 16.08 -22.58 -31.37
N GLY A 405 16.42 -22.57 -30.08
CA GLY A 405 17.67 -23.14 -29.57
C GLY A 405 18.92 -22.28 -29.81
N SER A 406 18.79 -21.06 -30.39
CA SER A 406 19.91 -20.15 -30.63
C SER A 406 20.01 -19.06 -29.55
N THR A 407 21.22 -18.55 -29.36
CA THR A 407 21.52 -17.46 -28.43
C THR A 407 21.81 -16.18 -29.19
N VAL A 408 21.05 -15.11 -28.92
CA VAL A 408 21.28 -13.77 -29.44
C VAL A 408 21.76 -12.84 -28.33
N ALA A 409 22.89 -12.17 -28.56
CA ALA A 409 23.45 -11.19 -27.63
C ALA A 409 23.08 -9.74 -28.03
N LEU A 410 22.56 -8.95 -27.08
CA LEU A 410 22.37 -7.50 -27.23
C LEU A 410 23.59 -6.75 -26.67
N VAL A 411 24.21 -5.94 -27.49
CA VAL A 411 25.38 -5.11 -27.14
C VAL A 411 25.06 -3.64 -27.45
N GLY A 412 25.57 -2.71 -26.66
CA GLY A 412 25.35 -1.27 -26.86
C GLY A 412 25.62 -0.47 -25.61
N SER A 413 25.62 0.85 -25.72
CA SER A 413 25.81 1.78 -24.59
C SER A 413 24.71 1.66 -23.54
N SER A 414 24.96 2.16 -22.31
CA SER A 414 23.91 2.28 -21.30
C SER A 414 22.80 3.20 -21.82
N GLY A 415 21.54 2.82 -21.59
CA GLY A 415 20.38 3.57 -22.09
C GLY A 415 20.03 3.32 -23.58
N ALA A 416 20.72 2.45 -24.30
CA ALA A 416 20.43 2.16 -25.71
C ALA A 416 19.10 1.43 -25.97
N GLY A 417 18.42 0.90 -24.93
CA GLY A 417 17.15 0.19 -25.04
C GLY A 417 17.23 -1.33 -24.89
N LYS A 418 18.38 -1.89 -24.53
CA LYS A 418 18.58 -3.36 -24.38
C LYS A 418 17.63 -4.00 -23.37
N SER A 419 17.57 -3.49 -22.15
CA SER A 419 16.67 -4.01 -21.09
C SER A 419 15.19 -3.77 -21.42
N THR A 420 14.90 -2.77 -22.26
CA THR A 420 13.54 -2.54 -22.77
C THR A 420 13.13 -3.65 -23.73
N ILE A 421 14.01 -4.08 -24.66
CA ILE A 421 13.74 -5.22 -25.55
C ILE A 421 13.48 -6.49 -24.72
N ALA A 422 14.32 -6.76 -23.72
CA ALA A 422 14.14 -7.89 -22.79
C ALA A 422 12.79 -7.84 -22.05
N SER A 423 12.40 -6.67 -21.59
CA SER A 423 11.12 -6.46 -20.87
C SER A 423 9.90 -6.66 -21.77
N LEU A 424 9.99 -6.30 -23.06
CA LEU A 424 8.93 -6.53 -24.05
C LEU A 424 8.78 -8.03 -24.38
N LEU A 425 9.87 -8.78 -24.48
CA LEU A 425 9.86 -10.22 -24.70
C LEU A 425 9.17 -10.95 -23.53
N ALA A 426 9.45 -10.54 -22.28
CA ALA A 426 8.79 -11.06 -21.08
C ALA A 426 7.35 -10.51 -20.91
N ARG A 427 6.86 -9.67 -21.81
CA ARG A 427 5.56 -8.96 -21.74
C ARG A 427 5.35 -8.26 -20.39
N LEU A 428 6.41 -7.65 -19.85
CA LEU A 428 6.28 -6.73 -18.70
C LEU A 428 5.67 -5.39 -19.13
N TYR A 429 5.72 -5.12 -20.44
CA TYR A 429 5.09 -4.02 -21.17
C TYR A 429 4.56 -4.55 -22.50
N ASP A 430 3.49 -3.95 -23.02
CA ASP A 430 3.01 -4.19 -24.38
C ASP A 430 3.60 -3.15 -25.35
N VAL A 431 3.84 -3.54 -26.61
CA VAL A 431 4.39 -2.66 -27.66
C VAL A 431 3.37 -1.63 -28.14
N ASP A 432 3.82 -0.42 -28.52
CA ASP A 432 2.97 0.61 -29.11
C ASP A 432 2.64 0.30 -30.59
N SER A 433 3.62 -0.22 -31.34
CA SER A 433 3.42 -0.68 -32.72
C SER A 433 4.30 -1.89 -33.01
N GLY A 434 3.93 -2.67 -34.01
CA GLY A 434 4.58 -3.94 -34.33
C GLY A 434 4.09 -5.10 -33.47
N SER A 435 4.82 -6.21 -33.50
CA SER A 435 4.53 -7.41 -32.70
C SER A 435 5.80 -8.06 -32.16
N VAL A 436 5.66 -8.69 -30.97
CA VAL A 436 6.63 -9.65 -30.42
C VAL A 436 5.96 -11.01 -30.46
N GLU A 437 6.58 -11.97 -31.11
CA GLU A 437 5.99 -13.29 -31.36
C GLU A 437 6.83 -14.39 -30.76
N LEU A 438 6.13 -15.39 -30.17
CA LEU A 438 6.68 -16.65 -29.68
C LEU A 438 6.04 -17.79 -30.48
N ALA A 439 6.86 -18.58 -31.15
CA ALA A 439 6.38 -19.66 -32.06
C ALA A 439 5.31 -19.16 -33.06
N GLY A 440 5.48 -17.94 -33.59
CA GLY A 440 4.56 -17.31 -34.55
C GLY A 440 3.25 -16.79 -33.95
N VAL A 441 3.13 -16.71 -32.62
CA VAL A 441 1.97 -16.14 -31.93
C VAL A 441 2.40 -14.86 -31.20
N ASP A 442 1.69 -13.76 -31.45
CA ASP A 442 1.89 -12.49 -30.74
C ASP A 442 1.72 -12.70 -29.22
N VAL A 443 2.68 -12.25 -28.42
CA VAL A 443 2.66 -12.40 -26.95
C VAL A 443 1.38 -11.81 -26.31
N ARG A 444 0.73 -10.84 -26.94
CA ARG A 444 -0.55 -10.27 -26.51
C ARG A 444 -1.73 -11.24 -26.63
N LYS A 445 -1.60 -12.27 -27.46
CA LYS A 445 -2.58 -13.33 -27.69
C LYS A 445 -2.21 -14.66 -27.02
N VAL A 446 -1.13 -14.66 -26.23
CA VAL A 446 -0.73 -15.78 -25.37
C VAL A 446 -1.27 -15.52 -23.98
N THR A 447 -1.79 -16.56 -23.29
CA THR A 447 -2.21 -16.42 -21.89
C THR A 447 -0.99 -16.13 -21.01
N LEU A 448 -1.13 -15.27 -20.03
CA LEU A 448 -0.05 -14.88 -19.11
C LEU A 448 0.53 -16.08 -18.35
N GLU A 449 -0.29 -17.09 -18.07
CA GLU A 449 0.14 -18.34 -17.44
C GLU A 449 1.09 -19.11 -18.37
N SER A 450 0.70 -19.33 -19.62
CA SER A 450 1.53 -20.02 -20.62
C SER A 450 2.81 -19.24 -20.93
N LEU A 451 2.72 -17.91 -20.99
CA LEU A 451 3.87 -17.04 -21.21
C LEU A 451 4.91 -17.20 -20.09
N ARG A 452 4.48 -17.18 -18.81
CA ARG A 452 5.36 -17.37 -17.64
C ARG A 452 6.00 -18.74 -17.59
N ALA A 453 5.29 -19.77 -18.05
CA ALA A 453 5.84 -21.12 -18.15
C ALA A 453 6.88 -21.24 -19.28
N THR A 454 6.73 -20.45 -20.35
CA THR A 454 7.58 -20.51 -21.54
C THR A 454 8.82 -19.61 -21.44
N VAL A 455 8.66 -18.40 -20.87
CA VAL A 455 9.71 -17.37 -20.81
C VAL A 455 10.10 -17.11 -19.37
N SER A 456 11.38 -17.17 -19.06
CA SER A 456 11.93 -16.72 -17.76
C SER A 456 13.06 -15.72 -17.96
N MET A 457 13.15 -14.79 -17.00
CA MET A 457 14.15 -13.72 -17.02
C MET A 457 14.98 -13.74 -15.74
N VAL A 458 16.28 -13.73 -15.89
CA VAL A 458 17.25 -13.44 -14.82
C VAL A 458 17.62 -11.98 -14.92
N THR A 459 17.24 -11.23 -13.90
CA THR A 459 17.51 -9.78 -13.79
C THR A 459 18.86 -9.52 -13.15
N GLN A 460 19.41 -8.32 -13.36
CA GLN A 460 20.66 -7.86 -12.77
C GLN A 460 20.65 -7.98 -11.23
N ASP A 461 19.57 -7.56 -10.57
CA ASP A 461 19.37 -7.70 -9.14
C ASP A 461 18.68 -9.03 -8.82
N GLY A 462 19.44 -9.98 -8.25
CA GLY A 462 18.92 -11.26 -7.78
C GLY A 462 18.02 -11.11 -6.54
N HIS A 463 16.76 -10.67 -6.74
CA HIS A 463 15.83 -10.45 -5.64
C HIS A 463 15.36 -11.75 -4.98
N LEU A 464 15.46 -11.80 -3.65
CA LEU A 464 14.93 -12.88 -2.81
C LEU A 464 13.94 -12.30 -1.79
N PHE A 465 12.84 -13.00 -1.58
CA PHE A 465 11.88 -12.66 -0.52
C PHE A 465 12.42 -13.06 0.85
N HIS A 466 11.97 -12.38 1.88
CA HIS A 466 12.28 -12.71 3.28
C HIS A 466 11.54 -13.99 3.70
N GLU A 467 11.93 -15.09 3.09
CA GLU A 467 11.36 -16.43 3.26
C GLU A 467 12.50 -17.43 3.30
N THR A 468 12.17 -18.74 3.42
CA THR A 468 13.17 -19.80 3.38
C THR A 468 13.77 -19.94 1.97
N ILE A 469 14.94 -20.55 1.87
CA ILE A 469 15.56 -20.90 0.58
C ILE A 469 14.61 -21.76 -0.25
N GLY A 470 14.02 -22.79 0.38
CA GLY A 470 13.06 -23.67 -0.27
C GLY A 470 11.83 -22.92 -0.80
N ALA A 471 11.24 -22.02 -0.02
CA ALA A 471 10.10 -21.19 -0.45
C ALA A 471 10.46 -20.29 -1.62
N ASN A 472 11.64 -19.65 -1.57
CA ASN A 472 12.15 -18.82 -2.65
C ASN A 472 12.36 -19.58 -3.97
N LEU A 473 12.73 -20.87 -3.93
CA LEU A 473 12.87 -21.71 -5.12
C LEU A 473 11.52 -22.21 -5.64
N ARG A 474 10.60 -22.61 -4.74
CA ARG A 474 9.24 -23.01 -5.12
C ARG A 474 8.42 -21.92 -5.78
N LEU A 475 8.84 -20.64 -5.70
CA LEU A 475 8.23 -19.57 -6.48
C LEU A 475 8.29 -19.84 -8.00
N ALA A 476 9.36 -20.50 -8.47
CA ALA A 476 9.53 -20.87 -9.88
C ALA A 476 8.75 -22.13 -10.28
N LYS A 477 8.60 -23.08 -9.36
CA LYS A 477 7.84 -24.33 -9.53
C LYS A 477 7.20 -24.70 -8.19
N PRO A 478 5.92 -24.35 -7.96
CA PRO A 478 5.24 -24.56 -6.67
C PRO A 478 5.23 -26.02 -6.21
N ASP A 479 5.08 -26.96 -7.15
CA ASP A 479 5.00 -28.39 -6.90
C ASP A 479 6.37 -29.12 -6.96
N ALA A 480 7.48 -28.36 -6.90
CA ALA A 480 8.81 -28.93 -6.94
C ALA A 480 9.06 -29.83 -5.73
N THR A 481 9.52 -31.04 -5.99
CA THR A 481 9.97 -31.95 -4.94
C THR A 481 11.28 -31.45 -4.32
N GLU A 482 11.62 -31.99 -3.16
CA GLU A 482 12.88 -31.60 -2.50
C GLU A 482 14.09 -32.06 -3.32
N GLU A 483 14.00 -33.21 -3.98
CA GLU A 483 15.03 -33.74 -4.88
C GLU A 483 15.27 -32.82 -6.07
N GLU A 484 14.21 -32.33 -6.72
CA GLU A 484 14.31 -31.38 -7.83
C GLU A 484 14.97 -30.05 -7.38
N ILE A 485 14.64 -29.60 -6.17
CA ILE A 485 15.25 -28.38 -5.59
C ILE A 485 16.75 -28.60 -5.36
N TRP A 486 17.15 -29.73 -4.78
CA TRP A 486 18.57 -30.06 -4.57
C TRP A 486 19.33 -30.23 -5.86
N GLU A 487 18.73 -30.84 -6.89
CA GLU A 487 19.31 -30.94 -8.23
C GLU A 487 19.54 -29.54 -8.84
N ALA A 488 18.54 -28.66 -8.79
CA ALA A 488 18.68 -27.30 -9.29
C ALA A 488 19.78 -26.50 -8.54
N LEU A 489 19.88 -26.68 -7.23
CA LEU A 489 20.96 -26.09 -6.43
C LEU A 489 22.35 -26.67 -6.77
N GLU A 490 22.44 -27.95 -7.09
CA GLU A 490 23.69 -28.60 -7.51
C GLU A 490 24.17 -28.05 -8.85
N ARG A 491 23.26 -27.94 -9.83
CA ARG A 491 23.51 -27.34 -11.15
C ARG A 491 23.87 -25.88 -11.05
N ALA A 492 23.27 -25.13 -10.12
CA ALA A 492 23.63 -23.75 -9.81
C ALA A 492 24.89 -23.60 -8.94
N ARG A 493 25.60 -24.70 -8.62
CA ARG A 493 26.81 -24.71 -7.76
C ARG A 493 26.59 -24.13 -6.37
N LEU A 494 25.38 -24.32 -5.79
CA LEU A 494 25.00 -23.84 -4.45
C LEU A 494 24.79 -24.92 -3.42
N LYS A 495 24.64 -26.20 -3.84
CA LYS A 495 24.33 -27.30 -2.94
C LYS A 495 25.27 -27.39 -1.73
N PRO A 496 26.62 -27.34 -1.88
CA PRO A 496 27.52 -27.39 -0.72
C PRO A 496 27.32 -26.22 0.26
N THR A 497 27.07 -25.03 -0.29
CA THR A 497 26.84 -23.82 0.52
C THR A 497 25.57 -23.94 1.35
N ILE A 498 24.47 -24.41 0.73
CA ILE A 498 23.18 -24.54 1.42
C ILE A 498 23.18 -25.71 2.41
N GLN A 499 23.87 -26.82 2.10
CA GLN A 499 24.04 -27.96 3.01
C GLN A 499 24.86 -27.60 4.26
N ALA A 500 25.78 -26.62 4.15
CA ALA A 500 26.56 -26.14 5.27
C ALA A 500 25.76 -25.21 6.24
N LEU A 501 24.58 -24.76 5.83
CA LEU A 501 23.71 -23.95 6.70
C LEU A 501 23.00 -24.85 7.71
N PRO A 502 22.83 -24.40 8.96
CA PRO A 502 22.22 -25.20 10.04
C PRO A 502 20.81 -25.73 9.68
N ASP A 503 20.01 -24.92 8.99
CA ASP A 503 18.62 -25.23 8.66
C ASP A 503 18.44 -25.62 7.17
N GLY A 504 19.54 -25.78 6.39
CA GLY A 504 19.50 -26.17 4.99
C GLY A 504 18.51 -25.35 4.16
N LEU A 505 17.53 -26.01 3.53
CA LEU A 505 16.50 -25.35 2.72
C LEU A 505 15.53 -24.47 3.53
N GLU A 506 15.37 -24.73 4.84
CA GLU A 506 14.52 -23.96 5.73
C GLU A 506 15.22 -22.71 6.28
N THR A 507 16.47 -22.47 5.88
CA THR A 507 17.18 -21.23 6.25
C THR A 507 16.49 -20.02 5.66
N VAL A 508 16.12 -19.05 6.50
CA VAL A 508 15.54 -17.76 6.08
C VAL A 508 16.64 -16.84 5.57
N VAL A 509 16.53 -16.41 4.32
CA VAL A 509 17.58 -15.64 3.63
C VAL A 509 17.69 -14.17 4.10
N GLY A 510 16.77 -13.69 4.94
CA GLY A 510 16.76 -12.31 5.41
C GLY A 510 16.15 -11.34 4.38
N GLU A 511 16.05 -10.07 4.77
CA GLU A 511 15.49 -9.05 3.90
C GLU A 511 16.37 -8.90 2.64
N ARG A 512 15.75 -9.03 1.45
CA ARG A 512 16.41 -9.00 0.13
C ARG A 512 17.59 -9.98 -0.02
N GLY A 513 17.60 -11.06 0.75
CA GLY A 513 18.69 -12.04 0.71
C GLY A 513 20.01 -11.55 1.34
N TYR A 514 19.95 -10.64 2.28
CA TYR A 514 21.13 -10.00 2.90
C TYR A 514 22.11 -11.00 3.56
N ARG A 515 21.63 -12.18 3.94
CA ARG A 515 22.47 -13.25 4.51
C ARG A 515 23.31 -14.01 3.48
N LEU A 516 23.04 -13.82 2.19
CA LEU A 516 23.80 -14.42 1.10
C LEU A 516 24.73 -13.39 0.45
N SER A 517 25.91 -13.83 0.01
CA SER A 517 26.80 -13.00 -0.81
C SER A 517 26.14 -12.63 -2.15
N GLY A 518 26.66 -11.61 -2.84
CA GLY A 518 26.18 -11.22 -4.16
C GLY A 518 26.14 -12.38 -5.15
N GLY A 519 27.22 -13.18 -5.20
CA GLY A 519 27.32 -14.34 -6.06
C GLY A 519 26.36 -15.48 -5.69
N GLU A 520 26.10 -15.70 -4.40
CA GLU A 520 25.13 -16.70 -3.95
C GLU A 520 23.70 -16.29 -4.30
N ARG A 521 23.34 -15.01 -4.11
CA ARG A 521 22.03 -14.49 -4.55
C ARG A 521 21.82 -14.70 -6.05
N GLN A 522 22.83 -14.42 -6.85
CA GLN A 522 22.76 -14.59 -8.29
C GLN A 522 22.61 -16.07 -8.68
N ARG A 523 23.40 -16.98 -8.07
CA ARG A 523 23.23 -18.42 -8.28
C ARG A 523 21.86 -18.93 -7.82
N MET A 524 21.25 -18.32 -6.78
CA MET A 524 19.86 -18.63 -6.40
C MET A 524 18.85 -18.27 -7.51
N THR A 525 19.05 -17.17 -8.22
CA THR A 525 18.17 -16.83 -9.37
C THR A 525 18.39 -17.77 -10.55
N ILE A 526 19.63 -18.24 -10.75
CA ILE A 526 19.93 -19.28 -11.75
C ILE A 526 19.30 -20.63 -11.34
N ALA A 527 19.35 -21.00 -10.06
CA ALA A 527 18.67 -22.19 -9.57
C ALA A 527 17.14 -22.13 -9.81
N ARG A 528 16.50 -20.95 -9.61
CA ARG A 528 15.10 -20.72 -10.01
C ARG A 528 14.87 -20.95 -11.51
N LEU A 529 15.77 -20.43 -12.36
CA LEU A 529 15.68 -20.60 -13.80
C LEU A 529 15.80 -22.09 -14.20
N LEU A 530 16.75 -22.80 -13.61
CA LEU A 530 16.97 -24.23 -13.86
C LEU A 530 15.76 -25.07 -13.43
N LEU A 531 15.17 -24.75 -12.29
CA LEU A 531 13.97 -25.41 -11.73
C LEU A 531 12.72 -25.14 -12.58
N ALA A 532 12.53 -23.90 -13.05
CA ALA A 532 11.42 -23.52 -13.94
C ALA A 532 11.54 -24.18 -15.31
N ALA A 533 12.75 -24.50 -15.78
CA ALA A 533 13.07 -25.12 -17.06
C ALA A 533 12.36 -24.48 -18.29
N PRO A 534 12.38 -23.14 -18.47
CA PRO A 534 11.66 -22.47 -19.55
C PRO A 534 12.27 -22.80 -20.91
N GLN A 535 11.52 -22.58 -21.99
CA GLN A 535 12.01 -22.76 -23.37
C GLN A 535 12.73 -21.51 -23.88
N VAL A 536 12.35 -20.32 -23.39
CA VAL A 536 12.98 -19.05 -23.74
C VAL A 536 13.59 -18.43 -22.48
N VAL A 537 14.87 -18.08 -22.54
CA VAL A 537 15.63 -17.51 -21.43
C VAL A 537 16.06 -16.09 -21.78
N ILE A 538 15.83 -15.17 -20.86
CA ILE A 538 16.33 -13.80 -20.94
C ILE A 538 17.34 -13.60 -19.83
N LEU A 539 18.57 -13.18 -20.18
CA LEU A 539 19.61 -12.83 -19.21
C LEU A 539 19.92 -11.34 -19.29
N ASP A 540 19.71 -10.61 -18.20
CA ASP A 540 20.07 -9.20 -18.08
C ASP A 540 21.24 -9.05 -17.11
N GLU A 541 22.45 -8.81 -17.63
CA GLU A 541 23.70 -8.52 -16.89
C GLU A 541 23.99 -9.43 -15.68
N ALA A 542 23.79 -10.73 -15.84
CA ALA A 542 23.82 -11.69 -14.76
C ALA A 542 25.17 -11.90 -14.04
N THR A 543 26.21 -11.06 -14.26
CA THR A 543 27.57 -11.30 -13.72
C THR A 543 28.31 -10.04 -13.23
N ALA A 544 27.64 -8.91 -13.06
CA ALA A 544 28.26 -7.70 -12.54
C ALA A 544 28.66 -7.84 -11.06
N ALA A 545 29.90 -7.46 -10.71
CA ALA A 545 30.43 -7.38 -9.34
C ALA A 545 30.70 -8.71 -8.59
N LEU A 546 31.22 -9.73 -9.29
CA LEU A 546 31.66 -10.99 -8.67
C LEU A 546 33.18 -11.10 -8.61
N ASP A 547 33.68 -11.80 -7.59
CA ASP A 547 35.07 -12.26 -7.53
C ASP A 547 35.31 -13.42 -8.53
N SER A 548 36.58 -13.62 -8.96
CA SER A 548 36.94 -14.55 -10.05
C SER A 548 36.47 -15.99 -9.83
N ALA A 549 36.43 -16.48 -8.58
CA ALA A 549 36.02 -17.84 -8.27
C ALA A 549 34.49 -18.01 -8.37
N ASN A 550 33.74 -17.05 -7.87
CA ASN A 550 32.28 -17.01 -7.98
C ASN A 550 31.83 -16.76 -9.44
N GLU A 551 32.59 -15.99 -10.18
CA GLU A 551 32.35 -15.73 -11.61
C GLU A 551 32.39 -17.01 -12.45
N ALA A 552 33.43 -17.85 -12.31
CA ALA A 552 33.53 -19.11 -13.03
C ALA A 552 32.35 -20.06 -12.70
N ALA A 553 31.92 -20.12 -11.45
CA ALA A 553 30.77 -20.92 -11.03
C ALA A 553 29.45 -20.42 -11.63
N VAL A 554 29.25 -19.08 -11.68
CA VAL A 554 28.07 -18.46 -12.30
C VAL A 554 28.05 -18.70 -13.80
N GLN A 555 29.20 -18.53 -14.49
CA GLN A 555 29.31 -18.78 -15.93
C GLN A 555 29.01 -20.24 -16.29
N ALA A 556 29.52 -21.20 -15.52
CA ALA A 556 29.23 -22.61 -15.73
C ALA A 556 27.72 -22.91 -15.57
N ALA A 557 27.09 -22.38 -14.52
CA ALA A 557 25.66 -22.54 -14.28
C ALA A 557 24.80 -21.87 -15.36
N LEU A 558 25.22 -20.70 -15.86
CA LEU A 558 24.55 -20.01 -16.97
C LEU A 558 24.68 -20.81 -18.27
N GLY A 559 25.87 -21.34 -18.59
CA GLY A 559 26.07 -22.19 -19.75
C GLY A 559 25.10 -23.38 -19.78
N GLU A 560 24.97 -24.06 -18.66
CA GLU A 560 24.03 -25.15 -18.49
C GLU A 560 22.57 -24.70 -18.60
N ALA A 561 22.25 -23.49 -18.07
CA ALA A 561 20.91 -22.93 -18.15
C ALA A 561 20.50 -22.51 -19.56
N LEU A 562 21.45 -22.25 -20.46
CA LEU A 562 21.21 -21.86 -21.86
C LEU A 562 21.19 -23.06 -22.82
N GLU A 563 21.69 -24.23 -22.40
CA GLU A 563 21.82 -25.40 -23.26
C GLU A 563 20.46 -25.85 -23.81
N ASN A 564 20.37 -25.99 -25.14
CA ASN A 564 19.15 -26.38 -25.87
C ASN A 564 17.95 -25.44 -25.69
N ARG A 565 18.16 -24.16 -25.35
CA ARG A 565 17.10 -23.15 -25.15
C ARG A 565 17.30 -21.94 -26.09
N THR A 566 16.20 -21.30 -26.43
CA THR A 566 16.23 -20.03 -27.13
C THR A 566 16.61 -18.93 -26.14
N ALA A 567 17.66 -18.15 -26.41
CA ALA A 567 18.16 -17.19 -25.43
C ALA A 567 18.35 -15.78 -26.00
N LEU A 568 17.93 -14.77 -25.22
CA LEU A 568 18.24 -13.38 -25.43
C LEU A 568 19.12 -12.90 -24.26
N VAL A 569 20.36 -12.50 -24.55
CA VAL A 569 21.33 -12.14 -23.53
C VAL A 569 21.76 -10.69 -23.68
N ILE A 570 21.55 -9.85 -22.66
CA ILE A 570 22.15 -8.53 -22.56
C ILE A 570 23.58 -8.73 -22.05
N ALA A 571 24.53 -8.60 -22.96
CA ALA A 571 25.90 -9.00 -22.69
C ALA A 571 26.77 -7.80 -22.27
N HIS A 572 27.39 -7.92 -21.11
CA HIS A 572 28.42 -7.01 -20.58
C HIS A 572 29.77 -7.71 -20.41
N ARG A 573 29.86 -9.02 -20.77
CA ARG A 573 31.10 -9.81 -20.71
C ARG A 573 31.45 -10.38 -22.05
N LEU A 574 32.76 -10.37 -22.34
CA LEU A 574 33.32 -10.83 -23.61
C LEU A 574 33.04 -12.33 -23.87
N SER A 575 33.12 -13.17 -22.83
CA SER A 575 32.86 -14.60 -22.95
C SER A 575 31.45 -14.88 -23.47
N THR A 576 30.44 -14.19 -22.94
CA THR A 576 29.04 -14.32 -23.35
C THR A 576 28.81 -13.80 -24.77
N ILE A 577 29.48 -12.72 -25.17
CA ILE A 577 29.37 -12.15 -26.52
C ILE A 577 29.96 -13.09 -27.56
N ARG A 578 31.09 -13.72 -27.25
CA ARG A 578 31.81 -14.62 -28.20
C ARG A 578 31.09 -15.94 -28.44
N SER A 579 30.35 -16.43 -27.43
CA SER A 579 29.59 -17.67 -27.53
C SER A 579 28.20 -17.52 -28.18
N ALA A 580 27.74 -16.28 -28.42
CA ALA A 580 26.46 -16.05 -29.05
C ALA A 580 26.46 -16.37 -30.54
N ASP A 581 25.38 -16.99 -31.03
CA ASP A 581 25.21 -17.29 -32.46
C ASP A 581 25.03 -16.02 -33.29
N GLN A 582 24.43 -15.01 -32.71
CA GLN A 582 24.27 -13.69 -33.34
C GLN A 582 24.40 -12.57 -32.29
N ILE A 583 25.00 -11.48 -32.71
CA ILE A 583 25.12 -10.24 -31.93
C ILE A 583 24.30 -9.15 -32.62
N LEU A 584 23.49 -8.44 -31.85
CA LEU A 584 22.75 -7.26 -32.27
C LEU A 584 23.31 -6.04 -31.53
N VAL A 585 23.79 -5.05 -32.28
CA VAL A 585 24.27 -3.80 -31.70
C VAL A 585 23.13 -2.80 -31.67
N VAL A 586 22.78 -2.35 -30.46
CA VAL A 586 21.67 -1.43 -30.19
C VAL A 586 22.22 -0.05 -29.86
N GLU A 587 21.79 0.98 -30.59
CA GLU A 587 22.15 2.39 -30.38
C GLU A 587 20.94 3.28 -30.61
N GLY A 588 20.65 4.20 -29.68
CA GLY A 588 19.52 5.13 -29.80
C GLY A 588 18.16 4.44 -30.05
N GLY A 589 17.96 3.28 -29.46
CA GLY A 589 16.71 2.51 -29.64
C GLY A 589 16.56 1.81 -30.99
N ARG A 590 17.66 1.64 -31.79
CA ARG A 590 17.67 0.97 -33.09
C ARG A 590 18.73 -0.12 -33.15
N ILE A 591 18.51 -1.14 -33.96
CA ILE A 591 19.55 -2.12 -34.28
C ILE A 591 20.40 -1.55 -35.43
N VAL A 592 21.66 -1.20 -35.15
CA VAL A 592 22.57 -0.59 -36.11
C VAL A 592 23.49 -1.58 -36.82
N GLU A 593 23.83 -2.69 -36.13
CA GLU A 593 24.64 -3.77 -36.71
C GLU A 593 24.13 -5.13 -36.25
N ARG A 594 24.31 -6.15 -37.10
CA ARG A 594 24.02 -7.55 -36.80
C ARG A 594 25.05 -8.47 -37.46
N GLY A 595 25.43 -9.53 -36.75
CA GLY A 595 26.41 -10.52 -37.26
C GLY A 595 27.03 -11.32 -36.12
N THR A 596 27.99 -12.19 -36.45
CA THR A 596 28.83 -12.91 -35.48
C THR A 596 29.93 -12.02 -34.94
N HIS A 597 30.56 -12.40 -33.83
CA HIS A 597 31.72 -11.68 -33.26
C HIS A 597 32.82 -11.39 -34.30
N GLY A 598 33.24 -12.42 -35.04
CA GLY A 598 34.29 -12.26 -36.04
C GLY A 598 33.90 -11.38 -37.25
N GLU A 599 32.63 -11.44 -37.67
CA GLU A 599 32.12 -10.60 -38.75
C GLU A 599 32.09 -9.12 -38.37
N LEU A 600 31.56 -8.83 -37.17
CA LEU A 600 31.43 -7.46 -36.69
C LEU A 600 32.77 -6.79 -36.39
N LEU A 601 33.76 -7.54 -35.90
CA LEU A 601 35.12 -7.03 -35.73
C LEU A 601 35.76 -6.68 -37.09
N ARG A 602 35.59 -7.53 -38.13
CA ARG A 602 36.11 -7.28 -39.48
C ARG A 602 35.47 -6.06 -40.16
N ARG A 603 34.19 -5.80 -39.87
CA ARG A 603 33.50 -4.60 -40.38
C ARG A 603 34.02 -3.30 -39.78
N ALA A 604 34.75 -3.36 -38.66
CA ALA A 604 35.34 -2.23 -37.96
C ALA A 604 34.31 -1.09 -37.66
N GLY A 605 33.05 -1.44 -37.45
CA GLY A 605 31.95 -0.53 -37.17
C GLY A 605 31.78 -0.23 -35.68
N ARG A 606 30.54 0.07 -35.29
CA ARG A 606 30.17 0.41 -33.90
C ARG A 606 30.50 -0.70 -32.89
N TYR A 607 30.31 -1.95 -33.29
CA TYR A 607 30.71 -3.09 -32.46
C TYR A 607 32.19 -3.11 -32.13
N ALA A 608 33.03 -2.91 -33.15
CA ALA A 608 34.49 -2.89 -32.97
C ALA A 608 34.95 -1.73 -32.08
N GLU A 609 34.28 -0.57 -32.14
CA GLU A 609 34.55 0.57 -31.27
C GLU A 609 34.17 0.23 -29.80
N LEU A 610 32.98 -0.32 -29.55
CA LEU A 610 32.55 -0.76 -28.23
C LEU A 610 33.47 -1.85 -27.66
N TYR A 611 33.89 -2.78 -28.50
CA TYR A 611 34.82 -3.83 -28.12
C TYR A 611 36.16 -3.24 -27.64
N ARG A 612 36.77 -2.31 -28.42
CA ARG A 612 38.01 -1.66 -28.03
C ARG A 612 37.90 -0.86 -26.74
N THR A 613 36.76 -0.21 -26.52
CA THR A 613 36.55 0.63 -25.33
C THR A 613 36.29 -0.17 -24.08
N GLN A 614 35.53 -1.28 -24.16
CA GLN A 614 35.08 -2.04 -22.99
C GLN A 614 35.95 -3.27 -22.71
N PHE A 615 36.53 -3.91 -23.72
CA PHE A 615 37.15 -5.25 -23.61
C PHE A 615 38.60 -5.34 -24.02
N SER A 616 39.25 -4.24 -24.50
CA SER A 616 40.64 -4.26 -24.95
C SER A 616 41.68 -4.64 -23.87
N GLN A 617 41.30 -4.59 -22.60
CA GLN A 617 42.16 -5.02 -21.50
C GLN A 617 42.05 -6.53 -21.20
N GLU A 618 40.98 -7.17 -21.63
CA GLU A 618 40.74 -8.61 -21.38
C GLU A 618 41.31 -9.51 -22.50
N ASP A 619 41.39 -9.03 -23.75
CA ASP A 619 41.90 -9.80 -24.87
C ASP A 619 42.47 -8.83 -25.97
N PRO A 620 43.78 -8.68 -26.10
CA PRO A 620 44.35 -7.84 -27.14
C PRO A 620 44.06 -8.41 -28.53
N ILE A 621 43.60 -7.57 -29.46
CA ILE A 621 43.25 -7.97 -30.83
C ILE A 621 44.47 -8.61 -31.50
N PRO A 622 44.39 -9.84 -32.06
CA PRO A 622 45.48 -10.44 -32.80
C PRO A 622 45.77 -9.57 -34.06
N GLY A 623 46.83 -8.77 -34.04
CA GLY A 623 47.26 -7.95 -35.16
C GLY A 623 47.77 -6.54 -34.82
N GLU A 624 47.56 -6.03 -33.64
CA GLU A 624 48.10 -4.72 -33.21
C GLU A 624 49.35 -4.82 -32.30
N GLY A 625 50.16 -5.82 -32.50
CA GLY A 625 51.48 -5.96 -31.88
C GLY A 625 52.50 -5.01 -32.52
N GLY A 626 52.62 -3.79 -32.03
CA GLY A 626 53.75 -2.96 -32.42
C GLY A 626 53.49 -1.46 -32.41
N LYS A 627 53.35 -0.86 -31.25
CA LYS A 627 53.89 0.47 -30.90
C LYS A 627 53.71 0.70 -29.41
N ALA A 628 54.68 0.22 -28.63
CA ALA A 628 54.84 0.66 -27.26
C ALA A 628 55.21 2.15 -27.28
N SER A 629 54.24 3.03 -27.02
CA SER A 629 54.53 4.42 -26.69
C SER A 629 55.05 4.47 -25.26
N GLY A 630 56.37 4.64 -25.14
CA GLY A 630 57.05 4.90 -23.89
C GLY A 630 56.53 6.18 -23.25
N VAL A 631 55.73 6.04 -22.21
CA VAL A 631 55.49 7.12 -21.24
C VAL A 631 56.64 7.06 -20.24
N PRO A 632 57.45 8.13 -20.05
CA PRO A 632 58.52 8.13 -19.06
C PRO A 632 57.88 8.10 -17.66
N ARG A 633 58.34 7.17 -16.81
CA ARG A 633 58.02 7.17 -15.37
C ARG A 633 58.64 8.43 -14.74
N PRO A 634 57.88 9.19 -13.94
CA PRO A 634 58.49 10.26 -13.16
C PRO A 634 59.40 9.66 -12.10
N SER A 635 60.63 10.18 -12.03
CA SER A 635 61.66 9.84 -11.07
C SER A 635 61.21 10.17 -9.65
N PRO A 636 61.61 9.38 -8.61
CA PRO A 636 61.29 9.68 -7.23
C PRO A 636 62.05 10.97 -6.79
N VAL A 637 61.28 11.94 -6.29
CA VAL A 637 61.81 13.13 -5.64
C VAL A 637 62.33 12.70 -4.28
N SER A 638 63.67 12.78 -4.11
CA SER A 638 64.35 12.71 -2.82
C SER A 638 63.92 13.88 -1.93
N ARG A 639 63.31 13.59 -0.79
CA ARG A 639 63.18 14.55 0.29
C ARG A 639 64.44 14.50 1.13
N GLU A 640 65.26 15.52 1.02
CA GLU A 640 66.16 15.99 2.08
C GLU A 640 65.63 17.35 2.55
N GLY A 641 65.62 17.51 3.87
CA GLY A 641 65.37 18.75 4.59
C GLY A 641 64.13 18.73 5.49
#